data_9bed1ca5d0b87367bc8cd2ed372372e2
#
_entry.id   9bed1ca5d0b87367bc8cd2ed372372e2
#
_cell.length_a   1.000
_cell.length_b   1.000
_cell.length_c   1.000
_cell.angle_alpha   90.00
_cell.angle_beta   90.00
_cell.angle_gamma   90.00
#
_symmetry.space_group_name_H-M   'P 1'
#
loop_
_entity.id
_entity.type
_entity.pdbx_description
1 polymer ?
#
loop_
_entity_poly.entity_id
_entity_poly.type
_entity_poly.pdbx_seq_one_letter_code
_entity_poly.pdbx_strand_id
1 'polypeptide(L)'
;MIRERLGKELLYFDGGMGTLLQAKGLQPGELPETWNVTHADEIKNIHKQYISAGSDIVLANTFGANALKFHCDDFPLEEIIRLAIRHVKDAAEEAGGGRRIYTALDVGPTGKLLKPMGDLDFETAYETFKEVMILGEKAGADLIHIETMSDTYELKAAVLAAKENTSLPVFATTIFDERGKLLTGADVPSVVAMLEGLRIDALGINCGMGPEQMLPILEQIMKYSSVPVIVKPNAGLPKQKDGETYYDVSPEEFASVMRHVVDLGAVVIGGCCGTTPAHIAEMVKQCKDIPVKPIEKKSYTVVSSYGQSVFLGTGSKIIGERINPTGKKRFKQALKEHDLDYILKEGIAQQDNGAHILDVNVGLPDIDEPTLMKEVVQELQSVTNLPLQIDTVDTVAMENALRIYNGKAMVNSVSGKQESMDAVFPLIRKYGGVVIGLALDEDGIPATAEGRVQIAKKIIAEAAKYGIEKKDIVIDALAMTISSEPEGAKVTLETLRRLRDEVGVCTVLGVSNISFGLPSRPIVNSIFYTMAMQNGLSVGIINPNSEDMMKAWYAYHALMNLDSNCENYINKYAQQPGTAPVSATGSAHKMTLKSAIERGLREEANSITSEMIQEKDGLEIINEELIPALNTVGEGFEKGTVFLPQLLMSAEAAKTAFAVLKEKMDSSGEVQEKKGKIILATVKGDIHDIGKNIVKVLLENYSFDVIDLGKDVPPETIVDTVLEQDIHLVGLSALMTTTVVSMEETIRQLREKAPNCLVMVGGAVLNQEYADMIGADFYGKDAMQSVHYAQRVFGTEE
;
A
#
# COMPACT_ATOMS: atom_id res chain seq x y z
N MET A 1 0.49 -32.17 -5.19
CA MET A 1 -0.25 -30.89 -4.93
C MET A 1 0.37 -29.79 -5.78
N ILE A 2 -0.33 -28.63 -6.00
CA ILE A 2 0.24 -27.56 -6.85
C ILE A 2 1.59 -27.04 -6.33
N ARG A 3 1.76 -26.97 -4.98
CA ARG A 3 3.04 -26.60 -4.34
C ARG A 3 4.24 -27.45 -4.79
N GLU A 4 4.01 -28.68 -5.23
CA GLU A 4 5.07 -29.59 -5.69
C GLU A 4 5.52 -29.28 -7.12
N ARG A 5 4.65 -28.64 -7.91
CA ARG A 5 4.89 -28.25 -9.30
C ARG A 5 5.48 -26.83 -9.40
N LEU A 6 5.12 -25.94 -8.47
CA LEU A 6 5.58 -24.55 -8.46
C LEU A 6 7.12 -24.46 -8.50
N GLY A 7 7.62 -23.68 -9.46
CA GLY A 7 9.06 -23.45 -9.65
C GLY A 7 9.84 -24.63 -10.24
N LYS A 8 9.18 -25.76 -10.56
CA LYS A 8 9.79 -26.92 -11.23
C LYS A 8 9.36 -27.05 -12.68
N GLU A 9 8.18 -26.59 -12.99
CA GLU A 9 7.62 -26.57 -14.34
C GLU A 9 6.82 -25.28 -14.57
N LEU A 10 6.64 -24.92 -15.80
CA LEU A 10 5.82 -23.78 -16.19
C LEU A 10 4.34 -24.18 -16.06
N LEU A 11 3.56 -23.34 -15.36
CA LEU A 11 2.13 -23.53 -15.17
C LEU A 11 1.34 -22.45 -15.93
N TYR A 12 0.22 -22.83 -16.48
CA TYR A 12 -0.60 -21.98 -17.31
C TYR A 12 -1.95 -21.70 -16.64
N PHE A 13 -2.20 -20.43 -16.33
CA PHE A 13 -3.54 -19.94 -16.04
C PHE A 13 -4.40 -19.87 -17.31
N ASP A 14 -5.67 -19.70 -17.14
CA ASP A 14 -6.63 -19.31 -18.17
C ASP A 14 -6.50 -17.81 -18.53
N GLY A 15 -7.51 -17.29 -19.22
CA GLY A 15 -7.59 -15.91 -19.68
C GLY A 15 -8.85 -15.20 -19.18
N GLY A 16 -9.24 -14.12 -19.88
CA GLY A 16 -10.33 -13.24 -19.48
C GLY A 16 -11.70 -13.92 -19.49
N MET A 17 -12.31 -14.09 -18.31
CA MET A 17 -13.70 -14.57 -18.19
C MET A 17 -14.68 -13.45 -18.54
N GLY A 18 -14.60 -12.30 -17.91
CA GLY A 18 -15.56 -11.21 -18.05
C GLY A 18 -15.74 -10.74 -19.50
N THR A 19 -14.65 -10.58 -20.25
CA THR A 19 -14.68 -10.17 -21.67
C THR A 19 -15.34 -11.22 -22.57
N LEU A 20 -15.19 -12.53 -22.26
CA LEU A 20 -15.89 -13.58 -22.98
C LEU A 20 -17.37 -13.63 -22.64
N LEU A 21 -17.76 -13.37 -21.41
CA LEU A 21 -19.17 -13.27 -21.01
C LEU A 21 -19.87 -12.11 -21.72
N GLN A 22 -19.21 -10.95 -21.82
CA GLN A 22 -19.71 -9.81 -22.59
C GLN A 22 -19.93 -10.14 -24.07
N ALA A 23 -18.95 -10.79 -24.69
CA ALA A 23 -19.08 -11.25 -26.07
C ALA A 23 -20.23 -12.26 -26.28
N LYS A 24 -20.69 -12.89 -25.18
CA LYS A 24 -21.85 -13.81 -25.16
C LYS A 24 -23.16 -13.17 -24.72
N GLY A 25 -23.15 -11.88 -24.41
CA GLY A 25 -24.36 -11.10 -24.13
C GLY A 25 -24.56 -10.71 -22.67
N LEU A 26 -23.54 -10.83 -21.80
CA LEU A 26 -23.59 -10.25 -20.45
C LEU A 26 -23.82 -8.74 -20.56
N GLN A 27 -24.88 -8.25 -19.93
CA GLN A 27 -25.27 -6.85 -20.01
C GLN A 27 -24.45 -5.96 -19.05
N PRO A 28 -24.21 -4.68 -19.38
CA PRO A 28 -23.65 -3.72 -18.45
C PRO A 28 -24.48 -3.63 -17.16
N GLY A 29 -23.80 -3.78 -16.01
CA GLY A 29 -24.42 -3.79 -14.68
C GLY A 29 -24.97 -5.14 -14.22
N GLU A 30 -24.95 -6.15 -15.07
CA GLU A 30 -25.28 -7.52 -14.67
C GLU A 30 -24.07 -8.15 -13.92
N LEU A 31 -24.38 -8.85 -12.83
CA LEU A 31 -23.33 -9.52 -12.04
C LEU A 31 -22.88 -10.80 -12.76
N PRO A 32 -21.60 -10.88 -13.22
CA PRO A 32 -21.10 -12.04 -13.94
C PRO A 32 -21.29 -13.37 -13.20
N GLU A 33 -21.25 -13.32 -11.88
CA GLU A 33 -21.36 -14.48 -11.00
C GLU A 33 -22.74 -15.12 -11.05
N THR A 34 -23.79 -14.38 -11.38
CA THR A 34 -25.17 -14.92 -11.54
C THR A 34 -25.26 -15.93 -12.70
N TRP A 35 -24.36 -15.79 -13.70
CA TRP A 35 -24.29 -16.73 -14.82
C TRP A 35 -23.86 -18.15 -14.40
N ASN A 36 -23.28 -18.31 -13.22
CA ASN A 36 -23.04 -19.65 -12.66
C ASN A 36 -24.35 -20.43 -12.46
N VAL A 37 -25.49 -19.74 -12.32
CA VAL A 37 -26.82 -20.33 -12.21
C VAL A 37 -27.59 -20.22 -13.52
N THR A 38 -27.68 -19.03 -14.06
CA THR A 38 -28.58 -18.72 -15.20
C THR A 38 -28.05 -19.17 -16.54
N HIS A 39 -26.71 -19.25 -16.71
CA HIS A 39 -26.01 -19.59 -17.95
C HIS A 39 -24.90 -20.64 -17.72
N ALA A 40 -25.17 -21.62 -16.86
CA ALA A 40 -24.22 -22.64 -16.42
C ALA A 40 -23.48 -23.35 -17.57
N ASP A 41 -24.18 -23.63 -18.69
CA ASP A 41 -23.57 -24.29 -19.84
C ASP A 41 -22.56 -23.39 -20.56
N GLU A 42 -22.81 -22.07 -20.61
CA GLU A 42 -21.84 -21.09 -21.18
C GLU A 42 -20.59 -20.99 -20.34
N ILE A 43 -20.75 -20.89 -19.01
CA ILE A 43 -19.60 -20.89 -18.06
C ILE A 43 -18.77 -22.16 -18.24
N LYS A 44 -19.39 -23.34 -18.22
CA LYS A 44 -18.69 -24.60 -18.43
C LYS A 44 -17.99 -24.67 -19.78
N ASN A 45 -18.64 -24.16 -20.83
CA ASN A 45 -18.06 -24.15 -22.18
C ASN A 45 -16.82 -23.26 -22.26
N ILE A 46 -16.80 -22.10 -21.62
CA ILE A 46 -15.63 -21.24 -21.53
C ILE A 46 -14.48 -21.95 -20.82
N HIS A 47 -14.75 -22.57 -19.67
CA HIS A 47 -13.74 -23.35 -18.95
C HIS A 47 -13.18 -24.49 -19.79
N LYS A 48 -14.01 -25.23 -20.51
CA LYS A 48 -13.58 -26.32 -21.44
C LYS A 48 -12.66 -25.77 -22.54
N GLN A 49 -12.96 -24.61 -23.12
CA GLN A 49 -12.14 -23.98 -24.15
C GLN A 49 -10.75 -23.63 -23.60
N TYR A 50 -10.64 -23.04 -22.41
CA TYR A 50 -9.35 -22.74 -21.76
C TYR A 50 -8.58 -24.01 -21.40
N ILE A 51 -9.25 -25.02 -20.85
CA ILE A 51 -8.62 -26.33 -20.55
C ILE A 51 -8.08 -26.97 -21.81
N SER A 52 -8.85 -26.93 -22.90
CA SER A 52 -8.44 -27.46 -24.22
C SER A 52 -7.29 -26.66 -24.82
N ALA A 53 -7.22 -25.36 -24.57
CA ALA A 53 -6.12 -24.49 -24.96
C ALA A 53 -4.80 -24.76 -24.19
N GLY A 54 -4.86 -25.52 -23.09
CA GLY A 54 -3.69 -25.96 -22.35
C GLY A 54 -3.55 -25.41 -20.93
N SER A 55 -4.55 -24.71 -20.40
CA SER A 55 -4.52 -24.20 -19.01
C SER A 55 -4.39 -25.35 -18.00
N ASP A 56 -3.52 -25.17 -17.01
CA ASP A 56 -3.34 -26.04 -15.84
C ASP A 56 -4.15 -25.56 -14.64
N ILE A 57 -4.36 -24.24 -14.54
CA ILE A 57 -5.08 -23.56 -13.47
C ILE A 57 -6.22 -22.78 -14.11
N VAL A 58 -7.43 -23.01 -13.64
CA VAL A 58 -8.66 -22.37 -14.16
C VAL A 58 -9.35 -21.62 -13.02
N LEU A 59 -9.61 -20.34 -13.23
CA LEU A 59 -10.33 -19.48 -12.29
C LEU A 59 -11.83 -19.80 -12.32
N ALA A 60 -12.42 -20.02 -11.16
CA ALA A 60 -13.86 -20.07 -11.04
C ALA A 60 -14.45 -18.66 -11.25
N ASN A 61 -15.67 -18.58 -11.77
CA ASN A 61 -16.33 -17.29 -11.97
C ASN A 61 -16.84 -16.72 -10.63
N THR A 62 -15.91 -16.23 -9.78
CA THR A 62 -16.16 -15.77 -8.41
C THR A 62 -15.46 -14.45 -8.07
N PHE A 63 -14.93 -13.72 -9.07
CA PHE A 63 -14.13 -12.49 -8.87
C PHE A 63 -14.83 -11.44 -7.99
N GLY A 64 -16.12 -11.19 -8.21
CA GLY A 64 -16.93 -10.25 -7.45
C GLY A 64 -17.79 -10.92 -6.37
N ALA A 65 -17.63 -12.23 -6.12
CA ALA A 65 -18.46 -12.98 -5.20
C ALA A 65 -18.10 -12.70 -3.72
N ASN A 66 -18.37 -11.50 -3.24
CA ASN A 66 -18.21 -11.14 -1.83
C ASN A 66 -19.38 -10.26 -1.37
N ALA A 67 -19.66 -10.24 -0.06
CA ALA A 67 -20.84 -9.58 0.51
C ALA A 67 -20.90 -8.06 0.30
N LEU A 68 -19.80 -7.40 -0.09
CA LEU A 68 -19.78 -5.96 -0.37
C LEU A 68 -20.07 -5.62 -1.84
N LYS A 69 -19.95 -6.57 -2.75
CA LYS A 69 -20.19 -6.40 -4.20
C LYS A 69 -21.39 -7.21 -4.69
N PHE A 70 -21.53 -8.45 -4.23
CA PHE A 70 -22.54 -9.37 -4.69
C PHE A 70 -23.84 -9.16 -3.92
N HIS A 71 -24.74 -8.34 -4.45
CA HIS A 71 -26.08 -8.10 -3.93
C HIS A 71 -27.09 -8.73 -4.88
N CYS A 72 -27.51 -9.96 -4.60
CA CYS A 72 -28.51 -10.68 -5.37
C CYS A 72 -29.47 -11.39 -4.41
N ASP A 73 -30.76 -11.01 -4.46
CA ASP A 73 -31.80 -11.60 -3.61
C ASP A 73 -32.20 -13.02 -4.07
N ASP A 74 -31.97 -13.33 -5.34
CA ASP A 74 -32.41 -14.62 -5.93
C ASP A 74 -31.43 -15.76 -5.63
N PHE A 75 -30.14 -15.47 -5.46
CA PHE A 75 -29.10 -16.49 -5.31
C PHE A 75 -28.16 -16.19 -4.14
N PRO A 76 -28.09 -17.08 -3.13
CA PRO A 76 -27.18 -16.91 -2.01
C PRO A 76 -25.70 -17.09 -2.45
N LEU A 77 -24.79 -16.35 -1.83
CA LEU A 77 -23.35 -16.36 -2.13
C LEU A 77 -22.75 -17.77 -2.07
N GLU A 78 -23.15 -18.58 -1.08
CA GLU A 78 -22.70 -19.99 -0.95
C GLU A 78 -23.05 -20.81 -2.19
N GLU A 79 -24.23 -20.64 -2.77
CA GLU A 79 -24.64 -21.34 -3.97
C GLU A 79 -23.83 -20.93 -5.19
N ILE A 80 -23.62 -19.64 -5.36
CA ILE A 80 -22.82 -19.06 -6.45
C ILE A 80 -21.40 -19.64 -6.45
N ILE A 81 -20.70 -19.58 -5.30
CA ILE A 81 -19.35 -20.11 -5.17
C ILE A 81 -19.30 -21.61 -5.39
N ARG A 82 -20.25 -22.35 -4.83
CA ARG A 82 -20.34 -23.80 -4.98
C ARG A 82 -20.51 -24.20 -6.44
N LEU A 83 -21.39 -23.52 -7.17
CA LEU A 83 -21.62 -23.81 -8.59
C LEU A 83 -20.44 -23.40 -9.45
N ALA A 84 -19.84 -22.23 -9.21
CA ALA A 84 -18.65 -21.79 -9.94
C ALA A 84 -17.51 -22.82 -9.86
N ILE A 85 -17.18 -23.29 -8.66
CA ILE A 85 -16.16 -24.32 -8.43
C ILE A 85 -16.55 -25.63 -9.13
N ARG A 86 -17.85 -26.00 -9.06
CA ARG A 86 -18.35 -27.20 -9.71
C ARG A 86 -18.21 -27.17 -11.22
N HIS A 87 -18.50 -26.02 -11.86
CA HIS A 87 -18.39 -25.87 -13.32
C HIS A 87 -16.96 -26.06 -13.83
N VAL A 88 -15.96 -25.57 -13.10
CA VAL A 88 -14.54 -25.81 -13.44
C VAL A 88 -14.23 -27.31 -13.36
N LYS A 89 -14.68 -28.00 -12.30
CA LYS A 89 -14.45 -29.46 -12.12
C LYS A 89 -15.12 -30.28 -13.20
N ASP A 90 -16.37 -30.00 -13.48
CA ASP A 90 -17.10 -30.67 -14.55
C ASP A 90 -16.41 -30.46 -15.91
N ALA A 91 -15.96 -29.22 -16.19
CA ALA A 91 -15.20 -28.92 -17.40
C ALA A 91 -13.85 -29.68 -17.45
N ALA A 92 -13.16 -29.79 -16.31
CA ALA A 92 -11.90 -30.51 -16.20
C ALA A 92 -12.06 -32.01 -16.45
N GLU A 93 -13.15 -32.65 -15.96
CA GLU A 93 -13.48 -34.04 -16.23
C GLU A 93 -13.75 -34.27 -17.73
N GLU A 94 -14.46 -33.33 -18.39
CA GLU A 94 -14.86 -33.48 -19.78
C GLU A 94 -13.73 -33.15 -20.78
N ALA A 95 -12.92 -32.13 -20.49
CA ALA A 95 -11.93 -31.57 -21.44
C ALA A 95 -10.47 -31.75 -21.00
N GLY A 96 -10.21 -32.24 -19.78
CA GLY A 96 -8.87 -32.34 -19.20
C GLY A 96 -7.94 -33.36 -19.87
N GLY A 97 -8.49 -34.35 -20.57
CA GLY A 97 -7.69 -35.34 -21.31
C GLY A 97 -6.71 -36.12 -20.41
N GLY A 98 -7.02 -36.34 -19.15
CA GLY A 98 -6.16 -37.00 -18.16
C GLY A 98 -5.10 -36.09 -17.50
N ARG A 99 -4.97 -34.80 -17.87
CA ARG A 99 -4.14 -33.83 -17.19
C ARG A 99 -4.77 -33.45 -15.83
N ARG A 100 -3.92 -33.13 -14.88
CA ARG A 100 -4.41 -32.52 -13.63
C ARG A 100 -4.69 -31.05 -13.85
N ILE A 101 -5.95 -30.67 -13.79
CA ILE A 101 -6.41 -29.27 -13.79
C ILE A 101 -6.66 -28.84 -12.34
N TYR A 102 -6.22 -27.66 -11.99
CA TYR A 102 -6.43 -27.04 -10.68
C TYR A 102 -7.54 -26.00 -10.76
N THR A 103 -8.50 -26.14 -9.86
CA THR A 103 -9.62 -25.19 -9.71
C THR A 103 -9.21 -24.12 -8.72
N ALA A 104 -9.06 -22.88 -9.19
CA ALA A 104 -8.75 -21.75 -8.34
C ALA A 104 -10.01 -20.98 -7.94
N LEU A 105 -10.18 -20.72 -6.65
CA LEU A 105 -11.11 -19.71 -6.16
C LEU A 105 -10.58 -18.34 -6.57
N ASP A 106 -11.31 -17.62 -7.40
CA ASP A 106 -10.95 -16.29 -7.86
C ASP A 106 -11.51 -15.23 -6.92
N VAL A 107 -10.64 -14.35 -6.40
CA VAL A 107 -10.99 -13.36 -5.38
C VAL A 107 -10.49 -11.98 -5.79
N GLY A 108 -11.41 -11.15 -6.23
CA GLY A 108 -11.13 -9.74 -6.55
C GLY A 108 -11.28 -8.78 -5.35
N PRO A 109 -10.93 -7.51 -5.52
CA PRO A 109 -11.04 -6.48 -4.48
C PRO A 109 -12.50 -6.19 -4.10
N THR A 110 -12.72 -5.66 -2.90
CA THR A 110 -14.07 -5.26 -2.42
C THR A 110 -14.63 -4.04 -3.17
N GLY A 111 -13.76 -3.27 -3.83
CA GLY A 111 -14.13 -2.01 -4.48
C GLY A 111 -14.23 -0.83 -3.51
N LYS A 112 -13.74 -0.99 -2.28
CA LYS A 112 -13.68 0.06 -1.26
C LYS A 112 -12.26 0.24 -0.73
N LEU A 113 -11.94 1.46 -0.32
CA LEU A 113 -10.70 1.73 0.43
C LEU A 113 -10.92 1.51 1.93
N LEU A 114 -9.90 0.96 2.58
CA LEU A 114 -9.89 0.78 4.02
C LEU A 114 -9.53 2.10 4.73
N LYS A 115 -9.99 2.25 5.98
CA LYS A 115 -9.60 3.39 6.84
C LYS A 115 -8.06 3.42 7.02
N PRO A 116 -7.44 4.61 7.05
CA PRO A 116 -8.06 5.95 7.08
C PRO A 116 -8.41 6.54 5.71
N MET A 117 -8.06 5.89 4.60
CA MET A 117 -8.26 6.39 3.24
C MET A 117 -9.70 6.30 2.75
N GLY A 118 -10.45 5.34 3.25
CA GLY A 118 -11.86 5.12 2.94
C GLY A 118 -12.69 4.91 4.19
N ASP A 119 -13.85 4.30 4.01
CA ASP A 119 -14.83 4.05 5.07
C ASP A 119 -14.83 2.61 5.61
N LEU A 120 -14.13 1.68 4.93
CA LEU A 120 -14.13 0.27 5.29
C LEU A 120 -13.14 -0.03 6.41
N ASP A 121 -13.62 -0.66 7.48
CA ASP A 121 -12.75 -1.15 8.54
C ASP A 121 -11.99 -2.42 8.12
N PHE A 122 -10.74 -2.56 8.59
CA PHE A 122 -9.90 -3.73 8.28
C PHE A 122 -10.58 -5.06 8.63
N GLU A 123 -11.20 -5.14 9.81
CA GLU A 123 -11.87 -6.37 10.25
C GLU A 123 -13.11 -6.67 9.41
N THR A 124 -13.84 -5.65 8.95
CA THR A 124 -14.96 -5.84 8.03
C THR A 124 -14.49 -6.39 6.68
N ALA A 125 -13.39 -5.88 6.13
CA ALA A 125 -12.78 -6.44 4.93
C ALA A 125 -12.32 -7.88 5.15
N TYR A 126 -11.63 -8.14 6.26
CA TYR A 126 -11.17 -9.48 6.62
C TYR A 126 -12.33 -10.49 6.73
N GLU A 127 -13.42 -10.16 7.44
CA GLU A 127 -14.57 -11.07 7.58
C GLU A 127 -15.27 -11.29 6.23
N THR A 128 -15.35 -10.26 5.39
CA THR A 128 -15.87 -10.38 4.02
C THR A 128 -15.08 -11.40 3.19
N PHE A 129 -13.75 -11.29 3.19
CA PHE A 129 -12.89 -12.26 2.48
C PHE A 129 -12.93 -13.64 3.12
N LYS A 130 -12.95 -13.74 4.44
CA LYS A 130 -13.00 -15.01 5.19
C LYS A 130 -14.20 -15.86 4.80
N GLU A 131 -15.37 -15.26 4.66
CA GLU A 131 -16.57 -15.95 4.20
C GLU A 131 -16.34 -16.61 2.84
N VAL A 132 -15.82 -15.86 1.87
CA VAL A 132 -15.53 -16.34 0.51
C VAL A 132 -14.50 -17.48 0.54
N MET A 133 -13.42 -17.33 1.32
CA MET A 133 -12.33 -18.31 1.42
C MET A 133 -12.85 -19.65 1.99
N ILE A 134 -13.62 -19.60 3.07
CA ILE A 134 -14.22 -20.81 3.70
C ILE A 134 -15.19 -21.48 2.73
N LEU A 135 -16.04 -20.74 2.04
CA LEU A 135 -16.99 -21.29 1.07
C LEU A 135 -16.26 -21.93 -0.12
N GLY A 136 -15.19 -21.31 -0.61
CA GLY A 136 -14.35 -21.84 -1.69
C GLY A 136 -13.68 -23.16 -1.33
N GLU A 137 -13.05 -23.25 -0.15
CA GLU A 137 -12.45 -24.50 0.34
C GLU A 137 -13.51 -25.60 0.53
N LYS A 138 -14.66 -25.26 1.15
CA LYS A 138 -15.79 -26.17 1.32
C LYS A 138 -16.33 -26.68 -0.01
N ALA A 139 -16.38 -25.85 -1.05
CA ALA A 139 -16.77 -26.23 -2.40
C ALA A 139 -15.70 -27.09 -3.11
N GLY A 140 -14.49 -27.14 -2.56
CA GLY A 140 -13.38 -27.98 -2.99
C GLY A 140 -12.46 -27.31 -4.01
N ALA A 141 -12.21 -26.02 -3.92
CA ALA A 141 -11.13 -25.36 -4.65
C ALA A 141 -9.77 -26.02 -4.33
N ASP A 142 -8.85 -26.01 -5.29
CA ASP A 142 -7.49 -26.54 -5.11
C ASP A 142 -6.51 -25.46 -4.60
N LEU A 143 -6.80 -24.18 -4.85
CA LEU A 143 -6.04 -23.01 -4.42
C LEU A 143 -6.93 -21.77 -4.39
N ILE A 144 -6.44 -20.73 -3.74
CA ILE A 144 -7.02 -19.39 -3.75
C ILE A 144 -6.13 -18.49 -4.59
N HIS A 145 -6.73 -17.74 -5.51
CA HIS A 145 -6.06 -16.70 -6.28
C HIS A 145 -6.71 -15.35 -5.97
N ILE A 146 -5.99 -14.52 -5.22
CA ILE A 146 -6.35 -13.14 -4.92
C ILE A 146 -5.77 -12.28 -6.02
N GLU A 147 -6.60 -11.64 -6.85
CA GLU A 147 -6.09 -10.92 -8.02
C GLU A 147 -6.59 -9.48 -8.15
N THR A 148 -5.87 -8.71 -8.96
CA THR A 148 -6.22 -7.33 -9.35
C THR A 148 -6.27 -6.37 -8.14
N MET A 149 -5.47 -6.67 -7.10
CA MET A 149 -5.42 -5.84 -5.91
C MET A 149 -4.61 -4.56 -6.15
N SER A 150 -5.20 -3.42 -5.84
CA SER A 150 -4.62 -2.09 -6.02
C SER A 150 -4.20 -1.42 -4.70
N ASP A 151 -4.45 -2.08 -3.57
CA ASP A 151 -4.12 -1.62 -2.22
C ASP A 151 -3.49 -2.75 -1.40
N THR A 152 -2.32 -2.47 -0.81
CA THR A 152 -1.63 -3.43 0.06
C THR A 152 -2.39 -3.75 1.34
N TYR A 153 -3.19 -2.81 1.84
CA TYR A 153 -3.92 -3.02 3.08
C TYR A 153 -5.10 -3.98 2.90
N GLU A 154 -5.86 -3.80 1.83
CA GLU A 154 -6.92 -4.72 1.42
C GLU A 154 -6.34 -6.11 1.08
N LEU A 155 -5.24 -6.14 0.32
CA LEU A 155 -4.53 -7.38 -0.02
C LEU A 155 -4.10 -8.14 1.22
N LYS A 156 -3.57 -7.46 2.24
CA LYS A 156 -3.21 -8.07 3.52
C LYS A 156 -4.41 -8.69 4.21
N ALA A 157 -5.55 -7.99 4.26
CA ALA A 157 -6.78 -8.53 4.86
C ALA A 157 -7.22 -9.82 4.15
N ALA A 158 -7.19 -9.85 2.82
CA ALA A 158 -7.55 -11.02 2.01
C ALA A 158 -6.56 -12.19 2.24
N VAL A 159 -5.25 -11.93 2.25
CA VAL A 159 -4.24 -12.98 2.49
C VAL A 159 -4.37 -13.55 3.91
N LEU A 160 -4.55 -12.71 4.93
CA LEU A 160 -4.77 -13.19 6.31
C LEU A 160 -6.06 -14.01 6.41
N ALA A 161 -7.14 -13.56 5.78
CA ALA A 161 -8.40 -14.31 5.74
C ALA A 161 -8.22 -15.73 5.13
N ALA A 162 -7.47 -15.84 4.04
CA ALA A 162 -7.15 -17.13 3.43
C ALA A 162 -6.27 -18.00 4.35
N LYS A 163 -5.17 -17.44 4.87
CA LYS A 163 -4.16 -18.18 5.64
C LYS A 163 -4.65 -18.62 7.01
N GLU A 164 -5.54 -17.85 7.64
CA GLU A 164 -6.07 -18.17 8.98
C GLU A 164 -7.24 -19.16 8.93
N ASN A 165 -7.96 -19.23 7.81
CA ASN A 165 -9.23 -19.99 7.75
C ASN A 165 -9.24 -21.15 6.75
N THR A 166 -8.16 -21.33 5.98
CA THR A 166 -8.05 -22.41 5.00
C THR A 166 -6.67 -23.07 5.02
N SER A 167 -6.58 -24.27 4.42
CA SER A 167 -5.31 -24.98 4.20
C SER A 167 -4.78 -24.82 2.76
N LEU A 168 -5.53 -24.11 1.92
CA LEU A 168 -5.25 -23.99 0.50
C LEU A 168 -3.97 -23.18 0.20
N PRO A 169 -3.27 -23.49 -0.89
CA PRO A 169 -2.26 -22.59 -1.45
C PRO A 169 -2.86 -21.22 -1.76
N VAL A 170 -2.12 -20.15 -1.48
CA VAL A 170 -2.54 -18.78 -1.71
C VAL A 170 -1.62 -18.11 -2.72
N PHE A 171 -2.18 -17.70 -3.84
CA PHE A 171 -1.53 -16.89 -4.87
C PHE A 171 -2.09 -15.47 -4.80
N ALA A 172 -1.25 -14.48 -5.06
CA ALA A 172 -1.68 -13.09 -5.06
C ALA A 172 -1.07 -12.30 -6.21
N THR A 173 -1.89 -11.54 -6.93
CA THR A 173 -1.43 -10.62 -7.98
C THR A 173 -2.01 -9.24 -7.77
N THR A 174 -1.21 -8.25 -8.14
CA THR A 174 -1.50 -6.83 -7.97
C THR A 174 -1.50 -6.11 -9.30
N ILE A 175 -2.18 -4.95 -9.34
CA ILE A 175 -2.21 -4.06 -10.50
C ILE A 175 -1.35 -2.83 -10.20
N PHE A 176 -0.28 -2.63 -10.98
CA PHE A 176 0.59 -1.47 -10.91
C PHE A 176 0.29 -0.47 -12.03
N ASP A 177 0.60 0.80 -11.79
CA ASP A 177 0.70 1.80 -12.84
C ASP A 177 2.04 1.66 -13.61
N GLU A 178 2.21 2.42 -14.68
CA GLU A 178 3.44 2.43 -15.50
C GLU A 178 4.70 2.83 -14.71
N ARG A 179 4.55 3.48 -13.57
CA ARG A 179 5.66 3.88 -12.66
C ARG A 179 6.00 2.77 -11.66
N GLY A 180 5.29 1.66 -11.68
CA GLY A 180 5.46 0.55 -10.73
C GLY A 180 4.90 0.86 -9.34
N LYS A 181 3.80 1.62 -9.26
CA LYS A 181 3.09 1.94 -8.02
C LYS A 181 1.67 1.37 -8.03
N LEU A 182 1.22 0.91 -6.87
CA LEU A 182 -0.21 0.65 -6.63
C LEU A 182 -0.98 1.97 -6.48
N LEU A 183 -2.29 1.92 -6.56
CA LEU A 183 -3.18 3.09 -6.35
C LEU A 183 -2.87 3.83 -5.05
N THR A 184 -2.60 3.10 -3.98
CA THR A 184 -2.30 3.66 -2.65
C THR A 184 -0.84 4.02 -2.43
N GLY A 185 0.02 3.86 -3.45
CA GLY A 185 1.40 4.34 -3.48
C GLY A 185 2.48 3.29 -3.24
N ALA A 186 2.13 2.04 -2.88
CA ALA A 186 3.10 0.99 -2.64
C ALA A 186 3.93 0.69 -3.90
N ASP A 187 5.24 0.58 -3.73
CA ASP A 187 6.16 0.17 -4.79
C ASP A 187 6.35 -1.36 -4.83
N VAL A 188 6.94 -1.83 -5.92
CA VAL A 188 7.18 -3.26 -6.14
C VAL A 188 7.91 -3.91 -4.96
N PRO A 189 9.04 -3.38 -4.42
CA PRO A 189 9.71 -4.03 -3.30
C PRO A 189 8.88 -4.03 -2.02
N SER A 190 8.02 -3.05 -1.76
CA SER A 190 7.11 -3.04 -0.60
C SER A 190 6.05 -4.14 -0.70
N VAL A 191 5.44 -4.30 -1.88
CA VAL A 191 4.46 -5.37 -2.15
C VAL A 191 5.11 -6.75 -1.99
N VAL A 192 6.28 -6.96 -2.60
CA VAL A 192 7.02 -8.23 -2.49
C VAL A 192 7.40 -8.53 -1.04
N ALA A 193 7.93 -7.52 -0.31
CA ALA A 193 8.32 -7.69 1.09
C ALA A 193 7.15 -8.10 1.99
N MET A 194 5.99 -7.45 1.82
CA MET A 194 4.77 -7.77 2.58
C MET A 194 4.26 -9.17 2.26
N LEU A 195 4.11 -9.51 0.98
CA LEU A 195 3.58 -10.80 0.54
C LEU A 195 4.48 -11.97 0.93
N GLU A 196 5.80 -11.84 0.78
CA GLU A 196 6.74 -12.85 1.28
C GLU A 196 6.69 -13.00 2.80
N GLY A 197 6.56 -11.87 3.53
CA GLY A 197 6.35 -11.88 4.97
C GLY A 197 5.11 -12.68 5.36
N LEU A 198 4.01 -12.50 4.64
CA LEU A 198 2.76 -13.25 4.80
C LEU A 198 2.83 -14.69 4.26
N ARG A 199 3.99 -15.10 3.67
CA ARG A 199 4.28 -16.47 3.24
C ARG A 199 3.28 -17.02 2.23
N ILE A 200 2.94 -16.23 1.21
CA ILE A 200 2.15 -16.72 0.10
C ILE A 200 2.93 -17.72 -0.75
N ASP A 201 2.23 -18.53 -1.52
CA ASP A 201 2.83 -19.59 -2.35
C ASP A 201 3.35 -19.05 -3.69
N ALA A 202 2.74 -18.00 -4.23
CA ALA A 202 3.18 -17.28 -5.43
C ALA A 202 2.66 -15.83 -5.43
N LEU A 203 3.42 -14.91 -5.99
CA LEU A 203 3.05 -13.50 -6.15
C LEU A 203 3.20 -13.04 -7.60
N GLY A 204 2.62 -11.90 -7.96
CA GLY A 204 2.86 -11.38 -9.30
C GLY A 204 1.99 -10.19 -9.67
N ILE A 205 1.78 -10.05 -10.97
CA ILE A 205 1.04 -8.95 -11.59
C ILE A 205 -0.03 -9.47 -12.55
N ASN A 206 -1.17 -8.79 -12.59
CA ASN A 206 -2.21 -9.04 -13.57
C ASN A 206 -2.96 -7.77 -13.94
N CYS A 207 -3.64 -7.79 -15.08
CA CYS A 207 -4.52 -6.71 -15.54
C CYS A 207 -3.83 -5.33 -15.71
N GLY A 208 -4.59 -4.30 -16.05
CA GLY A 208 -4.16 -2.90 -16.18
C GLY A 208 -3.33 -2.59 -17.42
N MET A 209 -2.44 -3.48 -17.83
CA MET A 209 -1.48 -3.28 -18.92
C MET A 209 -1.40 -4.46 -19.88
N GLY A 210 -0.90 -4.21 -21.07
CA GLY A 210 -0.51 -5.26 -22.02
C GLY A 210 0.81 -5.93 -21.62
N PRO A 211 1.21 -7.00 -22.32
CA PRO A 211 2.37 -7.79 -21.93
C PRO A 211 3.70 -7.04 -21.99
N GLU A 212 3.90 -6.15 -22.99
CA GLU A 212 5.12 -5.34 -23.11
C GLU A 212 5.28 -4.34 -21.97
N GLN A 213 4.20 -3.66 -21.60
CA GLN A 213 4.21 -2.65 -20.55
C GLN A 213 4.48 -3.25 -19.17
N MET A 214 4.19 -4.55 -18.97
CA MET A 214 4.49 -5.27 -17.72
C MET A 214 5.96 -5.66 -17.54
N LEU A 215 6.77 -5.70 -18.60
CA LEU A 215 8.16 -6.17 -18.53
C LEU A 215 9.03 -5.40 -17.51
N PRO A 216 9.03 -4.06 -17.47
CA PRO A 216 9.84 -3.31 -16.48
C PRO A 216 9.43 -3.60 -15.03
N ILE A 217 8.16 -3.85 -14.78
CA ILE A 217 7.63 -4.19 -13.45
C ILE A 217 8.03 -5.62 -13.09
N LEU A 218 7.92 -6.55 -14.06
CA LEU A 218 8.38 -7.92 -13.87
C LEU A 218 9.87 -7.99 -13.51
N GLU A 219 10.72 -7.22 -14.21
CA GLU A 219 12.15 -7.14 -13.88
C GLU A 219 12.39 -6.70 -12.42
N GLN A 220 11.61 -5.73 -11.94
CA GLN A 220 11.68 -5.32 -10.54
C GLN A 220 11.20 -6.44 -9.59
N ILE A 221 10.09 -7.10 -9.91
CA ILE A 221 9.60 -8.23 -9.09
C ILE A 221 10.66 -9.32 -9.02
N MET A 222 11.25 -9.71 -10.16
CA MET A 222 12.29 -10.74 -10.21
C MET A 222 13.56 -10.37 -9.44
N LYS A 223 13.87 -9.07 -9.37
CA LYS A 223 14.98 -8.57 -8.55
C LYS A 223 14.77 -8.82 -7.06
N TYR A 224 13.53 -8.76 -6.59
CA TYR A 224 13.22 -8.80 -5.16
C TYR A 224 12.55 -10.10 -4.70
N SER A 225 11.83 -10.82 -5.56
CA SER A 225 11.09 -12.01 -5.16
C SER A 225 11.97 -13.24 -4.92
N SER A 226 11.66 -13.97 -3.84
CA SER A 226 12.19 -15.29 -3.49
C SER A 226 11.14 -16.40 -3.64
N VAL A 227 9.97 -16.09 -4.19
CA VAL A 227 8.86 -17.03 -4.43
C VAL A 227 8.48 -17.06 -5.92
N PRO A 228 7.74 -18.07 -6.38
CA PRO A 228 7.23 -18.17 -7.75
C PRO A 228 6.52 -16.89 -8.19
N VAL A 229 6.79 -16.42 -9.43
CA VAL A 229 6.21 -15.20 -9.97
C VAL A 229 5.15 -15.53 -11.03
N ILE A 230 4.00 -14.82 -10.92
CA ILE A 230 2.82 -14.93 -11.78
C ILE A 230 2.73 -13.71 -12.67
N VAL A 231 2.43 -13.90 -13.98
CA VAL A 231 2.18 -12.80 -14.91
C VAL A 231 0.96 -13.11 -15.76
N LYS A 232 -0.07 -12.25 -15.67
CA LYS A 232 -1.34 -12.38 -16.40
C LYS A 232 -1.73 -11.03 -17.05
N PRO A 233 -1.12 -10.63 -18.18
CA PRO A 233 -1.42 -9.36 -18.82
C PRO A 233 -2.75 -9.36 -19.58
N ASN A 234 -3.25 -8.17 -19.89
CA ASN A 234 -4.32 -7.99 -20.87
C ASN A 234 -3.83 -8.26 -22.28
N ALA A 235 -4.73 -8.52 -23.23
CA ALA A 235 -4.39 -8.58 -24.65
C ALA A 235 -4.18 -7.17 -25.27
N GLY A 236 -3.43 -6.32 -24.59
CA GLY A 236 -3.23 -4.91 -24.89
C GLY A 236 -4.10 -4.00 -24.02
N LEU A 237 -4.17 -2.72 -24.37
CA LEU A 237 -5.09 -1.77 -23.74
C LEU A 237 -6.48 -1.88 -24.38
N PRO A 238 -7.56 -1.68 -23.61
CA PRO A 238 -8.91 -1.70 -24.17
C PRO A 238 -9.07 -0.56 -25.19
N LYS A 239 -9.61 -0.90 -26.36
CA LYS A 239 -9.97 0.03 -27.43
C LYS A 239 -11.44 -0.12 -27.76
N GLN A 240 -12.04 0.94 -28.31
CA GLN A 240 -13.44 0.90 -28.76
C GLN A 240 -13.53 0.93 -30.27
N LYS A 241 -14.48 0.17 -30.83
CA LYS A 241 -14.86 0.24 -32.23
C LYS A 241 -16.34 -0.14 -32.37
N ASP A 242 -17.11 0.70 -33.00
CA ASP A 242 -18.55 0.51 -33.25
C ASP A 242 -19.36 0.25 -31.94
N GLY A 243 -18.93 0.84 -30.81
CA GLY A 243 -19.58 0.65 -29.49
C GLY A 243 -19.18 -0.64 -28.75
N GLU A 244 -18.26 -1.44 -29.30
CA GLU A 244 -17.75 -2.66 -28.68
C GLU A 244 -16.30 -2.47 -28.22
N THR A 245 -16.01 -2.93 -26.98
CA THR A 245 -14.64 -2.96 -26.47
C THR A 245 -13.87 -4.12 -27.13
N TYR A 246 -12.73 -3.80 -27.72
CA TYR A 246 -11.81 -4.81 -28.26
C TYR A 246 -10.39 -4.60 -27.77
N TYR A 247 -9.59 -5.64 -27.91
CA TYR A 247 -8.17 -5.64 -27.57
C TYR A 247 -7.38 -5.97 -28.82
N ASP A 248 -6.28 -5.28 -29.06
CA ASP A 248 -5.60 -5.30 -30.37
C ASP A 248 -4.33 -6.15 -30.44
N VAL A 249 -3.90 -6.71 -29.30
CA VAL A 249 -2.75 -7.63 -29.31
C VAL A 249 -3.20 -9.02 -29.76
N SER A 250 -2.66 -9.48 -30.88
CA SER A 250 -2.99 -10.81 -31.43
C SER A 250 -2.44 -11.96 -30.57
N PRO A 251 -2.98 -13.18 -30.69
CA PRO A 251 -2.46 -14.35 -30.01
C PRO A 251 -0.96 -14.60 -30.24
N GLU A 252 -0.47 -14.35 -31.46
CA GLU A 252 0.93 -14.53 -31.83
C GLU A 252 1.84 -13.49 -31.19
N GLU A 253 1.44 -12.22 -31.19
CA GLU A 253 2.17 -11.12 -30.53
C GLU A 253 2.18 -11.33 -29.01
N PHE A 254 1.03 -11.62 -28.42
CA PHE A 254 0.91 -11.96 -27.01
C PHE A 254 1.87 -13.07 -26.61
N ALA A 255 1.83 -14.20 -27.30
CA ALA A 255 2.67 -15.36 -27.03
C ALA A 255 4.17 -15.06 -27.18
N SER A 256 4.54 -14.22 -28.16
CA SER A 256 5.93 -13.79 -28.36
C SER A 256 6.48 -13.03 -27.17
N VAL A 257 5.70 -12.10 -26.60
CA VAL A 257 6.13 -11.37 -25.39
C VAL A 257 6.10 -12.28 -24.15
N MET A 258 5.12 -13.17 -24.05
CA MET A 258 5.05 -14.14 -22.95
C MET A 258 6.23 -15.11 -22.91
N ARG A 259 6.86 -15.42 -24.04
CA ARG A 259 8.16 -16.10 -24.06
C ARG A 259 9.22 -15.31 -23.31
N HIS A 260 9.30 -14.01 -23.56
CA HIS A 260 10.26 -13.15 -22.87
C HIS A 260 9.95 -13.04 -21.36
N VAL A 261 8.67 -13.01 -20.98
CA VAL A 261 8.21 -13.09 -19.58
C VAL A 261 8.75 -14.36 -18.90
N VAL A 262 8.69 -15.52 -19.55
CA VAL A 262 9.27 -16.78 -19.03
C VAL A 262 10.81 -16.71 -19.01
N ASP A 263 11.43 -16.14 -20.02
CA ASP A 263 12.87 -15.93 -20.07
C ASP A 263 13.37 -15.00 -18.95
N LEU A 264 12.57 -14.07 -18.48
CA LEU A 264 12.88 -13.25 -17.27
C LEU A 264 12.76 -14.06 -15.98
N GLY A 265 11.95 -15.14 -15.94
CA GLY A 265 11.87 -16.06 -14.81
C GLY A 265 10.48 -16.23 -14.21
N ALA A 266 9.42 -15.71 -14.82
CA ALA A 266 8.06 -16.03 -14.44
C ALA A 266 7.80 -17.55 -14.64
N VAL A 267 7.14 -18.17 -13.67
CA VAL A 267 6.88 -19.62 -13.67
C VAL A 267 5.41 -19.97 -13.71
N VAL A 268 4.54 -18.99 -13.56
CA VAL A 268 3.10 -19.13 -13.74
C VAL A 268 2.65 -18.00 -14.67
N ILE A 269 2.10 -18.34 -15.82
CA ILE A 269 1.71 -17.37 -16.84
C ILE A 269 0.27 -17.61 -17.29
N GLY A 270 -0.38 -16.56 -17.74
CA GLY A 270 -1.76 -16.64 -18.22
C GLY A 270 -2.17 -15.34 -18.89
N GLY A 271 -3.46 -15.11 -18.97
CA GLY A 271 -4.03 -13.89 -19.50
C GLY A 271 -5.02 -13.24 -18.52
N CYS A 272 -5.39 -12.00 -18.81
CA CYS A 272 -6.46 -11.26 -18.15
C CYS A 272 -7.41 -10.69 -19.22
N CYS A 273 -7.91 -9.48 -19.06
CA CYS A 273 -8.90 -8.88 -19.97
C CYS A 273 -8.49 -8.96 -21.46
N GLY A 274 -9.44 -9.27 -22.32
CA GLY A 274 -9.23 -9.38 -23.77
C GLY A 274 -8.57 -10.67 -24.25
N THR A 275 -7.90 -11.44 -23.38
CA THR A 275 -7.32 -12.72 -23.77
C THR A 275 -8.39 -13.77 -23.97
N THR A 276 -8.22 -14.61 -24.99
CA THR A 276 -9.15 -15.66 -25.40
C THR A 276 -8.47 -17.03 -25.35
N PRO A 277 -9.20 -18.14 -25.50
CA PRO A 277 -8.60 -19.46 -25.62
C PRO A 277 -7.52 -19.56 -26.70
N ALA A 278 -7.61 -18.76 -27.78
CA ALA A 278 -6.60 -18.72 -28.83
C ALA A 278 -5.26 -18.12 -28.32
N HIS A 279 -5.32 -17.07 -27.51
CA HIS A 279 -4.13 -16.46 -26.87
C HIS A 279 -3.44 -17.49 -25.96
N ILE A 280 -4.20 -18.20 -25.15
CA ILE A 280 -3.66 -19.21 -24.24
C ILE A 280 -3.06 -20.38 -25.02
N ALA A 281 -3.74 -20.87 -26.08
CA ALA A 281 -3.24 -21.95 -26.89
C ALA A 281 -1.90 -21.61 -27.58
N GLU A 282 -1.79 -20.39 -28.15
CA GLU A 282 -0.56 -19.96 -28.82
C GLU A 282 0.56 -19.71 -27.77
N MET A 283 0.23 -19.14 -26.61
CA MET A 283 1.18 -18.98 -25.50
C MET A 283 1.72 -20.32 -25.02
N VAL A 284 0.84 -21.30 -24.75
CA VAL A 284 1.26 -22.65 -24.34
C VAL A 284 2.15 -23.29 -25.41
N LYS A 285 1.76 -23.22 -26.67
CA LYS A 285 2.53 -23.75 -27.80
C LYS A 285 3.95 -23.17 -27.87
N GLN A 286 4.09 -21.85 -27.68
CA GLN A 286 5.39 -21.17 -27.78
C GLN A 286 6.25 -21.31 -26.51
N CYS A 287 5.66 -21.50 -25.32
CA CYS A 287 6.37 -21.50 -24.04
C CYS A 287 6.66 -22.88 -23.47
N LYS A 288 5.94 -23.95 -23.88
CA LYS A 288 5.99 -25.29 -23.23
C LYS A 288 7.37 -25.93 -23.16
N ASP A 289 8.24 -25.61 -24.09
CA ASP A 289 9.58 -26.20 -24.20
C ASP A 289 10.67 -25.31 -23.55
N ILE A 290 10.30 -24.17 -22.92
CA ILE A 290 11.24 -23.28 -22.26
C ILE A 290 11.54 -23.85 -20.86
N PRO A 291 12.82 -24.08 -20.51
CA PRO A 291 13.18 -24.57 -19.20
C PRO A 291 12.88 -23.51 -18.12
N VAL A 292 12.24 -23.92 -17.04
CA VAL A 292 11.97 -23.06 -15.89
C VAL A 292 13.29 -22.65 -15.21
N LYS A 293 13.46 -21.36 -14.97
CA LYS A 293 14.60 -20.87 -14.18
C LYS A 293 14.41 -21.20 -12.70
N PRO A 294 15.48 -21.62 -12.00
CA PRO A 294 15.41 -21.80 -10.55
C PRO A 294 15.04 -20.51 -9.85
N ILE A 295 14.17 -20.60 -8.84
CA ILE A 295 13.81 -19.46 -8.02
C ILE A 295 15.00 -19.07 -7.15
N GLU A 296 15.48 -17.85 -7.34
CA GLU A 296 16.61 -17.32 -6.59
C GLU A 296 16.16 -16.84 -5.20
N LYS A 297 16.72 -17.43 -4.15
CA LYS A 297 16.47 -16.96 -2.78
C LYS A 297 17.26 -15.69 -2.50
N LYS A 298 16.56 -14.61 -2.17
CA LYS A 298 17.15 -13.32 -1.80
C LYS A 298 17.52 -13.30 -0.31
N SER A 299 18.63 -12.67 0.02
CA SER A 299 19.20 -12.65 1.37
C SER A 299 19.14 -11.28 2.05
N TYR A 300 18.62 -10.25 1.39
CA TYR A 300 18.50 -8.91 1.96
C TYR A 300 17.44 -8.84 3.06
N THR A 301 17.71 -8.03 4.09
CA THR A 301 16.74 -7.67 5.12
C THR A 301 16.00 -6.41 4.69
N VAL A 302 14.65 -6.44 4.72
CA VAL A 302 13.81 -5.34 4.30
C VAL A 302 12.59 -5.20 5.20
N VAL A 303 12.29 -3.97 5.58
CA VAL A 303 11.00 -3.56 6.17
C VAL A 303 10.27 -2.65 5.20
N SER A 304 8.95 -2.61 5.25
CA SER A 304 8.16 -1.75 4.38
C SER A 304 6.94 -1.18 5.08
N SER A 305 6.50 -0.05 4.57
CA SER A 305 5.17 0.53 4.82
C SER A 305 4.30 0.37 3.57
N TYR A 306 3.13 1.02 3.58
CA TYR A 306 2.28 1.14 2.41
C TYR A 306 2.89 1.95 1.25
N GLY A 307 3.93 2.75 1.48
CA GLY A 307 4.46 3.69 0.49
C GLY A 307 5.91 3.43 0.09
N GLN A 308 6.70 2.81 0.95
CA GLN A 308 8.12 2.60 0.70
C GLN A 308 8.72 1.40 1.43
N SER A 309 9.86 0.95 0.92
CA SER A 309 10.68 -0.11 1.51
C SER A 309 12.02 0.44 2.01
N VAL A 310 12.52 -0.10 3.13
CA VAL A 310 13.83 0.22 3.70
C VAL A 310 14.68 -1.04 3.78
N PHE A 311 15.73 -1.08 2.94
CA PHE A 311 16.70 -2.17 2.94
C PHE A 311 17.78 -1.93 3.98
N LEU A 312 18.06 -2.94 4.79
CA LEU A 312 19.06 -2.89 5.84
C LEU A 312 20.35 -3.58 5.37
N GLY A 313 21.49 -3.14 5.93
CA GLY A 313 22.81 -3.72 5.62
C GLY A 313 23.56 -3.03 4.47
N THR A 314 22.94 -2.07 3.77
CA THR A 314 23.60 -1.20 2.78
C THR A 314 23.85 0.18 3.36
N GLY A 315 24.84 0.30 4.24
CA GLY A 315 25.00 1.46 5.10
C GLY A 315 24.09 1.40 6.34
N SER A 316 24.30 2.30 7.29
CA SER A 316 23.49 2.37 8.50
C SER A 316 22.20 3.15 8.26
N LYS A 317 21.07 2.62 8.70
CA LYS A 317 19.76 3.28 8.71
C LYS A 317 19.46 3.86 10.08
N ILE A 318 18.47 4.75 10.15
CA ILE A 318 18.08 5.43 11.39
C ILE A 318 16.68 4.99 11.78
N ILE A 319 16.52 4.48 13.00
CA ILE A 319 15.24 4.34 13.68
C ILE A 319 15.09 5.52 14.62
N GLY A 320 14.04 6.30 14.46
CA GLY A 320 13.76 7.45 15.32
C GLY A 320 13.17 7.04 16.65
N GLU A 321 13.82 7.40 17.77
CA GLU A 321 13.50 6.95 19.14
C GLU A 321 12.53 7.86 19.91
N ARG A 322 11.84 8.79 19.24
CA ARG A 322 11.09 9.83 19.97
C ARG A 322 9.71 9.39 20.43
N ILE A 323 9.04 8.51 19.72
CA ILE A 323 7.72 7.95 20.12
C ILE A 323 7.96 6.82 21.13
N ASN A 324 8.39 7.19 22.33
CA ASN A 324 8.72 6.28 23.41
C ASN A 324 8.67 7.03 24.73
N PRO A 325 7.95 6.55 25.77
CA PRO A 325 7.77 7.25 27.03
C PRO A 325 9.02 7.31 27.91
N THR A 326 10.05 6.52 27.62
CA THR A 326 11.24 6.42 28.48
C THR A 326 11.97 7.76 28.59
N GLY A 327 12.03 8.30 29.79
CA GLY A 327 12.73 9.57 30.08
C GLY A 327 12.02 10.85 29.61
N LYS A 328 10.83 10.76 29.00
CA LYS A 328 10.14 11.90 28.35
C LYS A 328 8.83 12.24 29.07
N LYS A 329 8.86 13.24 29.94
CA LYS A 329 7.70 13.65 30.76
C LYS A 329 6.49 14.07 29.92
N ARG A 330 6.70 14.91 28.89
CA ARG A 330 5.61 15.40 28.01
C ARG A 330 4.98 14.25 27.21
N PHE A 331 5.79 13.32 26.71
CA PHE A 331 5.28 12.16 25.98
C PHE A 331 4.43 11.25 26.89
N LYS A 332 4.89 10.99 28.14
CA LYS A 332 4.08 10.27 29.14
C LYS A 332 2.75 10.94 29.44
N GLN A 333 2.73 12.27 29.48
CA GLN A 333 1.51 13.04 29.66
C GLN A 333 0.58 12.89 28.43
N ALA A 334 1.12 13.01 27.22
CA ALA A 334 0.36 12.84 25.99
C ALA A 334 -0.33 11.47 25.91
N LEU A 335 0.37 10.38 26.27
CA LEU A 335 -0.24 9.05 26.33
C LEU A 335 -1.40 8.97 27.34
N LYS A 336 -1.25 9.59 28.53
CA LYS A 336 -2.29 9.61 29.56
C LYS A 336 -3.49 10.47 29.20
N GLU A 337 -3.27 11.56 28.49
CA GLU A 337 -4.29 12.50 28.03
C GLU A 337 -4.90 12.10 26.69
N HIS A 338 -4.38 11.03 26.06
CA HIS A 338 -4.78 10.58 24.71
C HIS A 338 -4.55 11.66 23.66
N ASP A 339 -3.47 12.44 23.80
CA ASP A 339 -3.04 13.50 22.89
C ASP A 339 -2.32 12.89 21.67
N LEU A 340 -3.10 12.36 20.74
CA LEU A 340 -2.58 11.71 19.52
C LEU A 340 -1.83 12.70 18.63
N ASP A 341 -2.31 13.94 18.54
CA ASP A 341 -1.65 14.98 17.73
C ASP A 341 -0.20 15.19 18.16
N TYR A 342 0.08 15.20 19.47
CA TYR A 342 1.46 15.30 19.94
C TYR A 342 2.31 14.12 19.49
N ILE A 343 1.75 12.90 19.51
CA ILE A 343 2.44 11.68 19.06
C ILE A 343 2.73 11.75 17.57
N LEU A 344 1.76 12.16 16.77
CA LEU A 344 1.89 12.32 15.31
C LEU A 344 2.94 13.38 14.95
N LYS A 345 2.97 14.52 15.66
CA LYS A 345 4.00 15.55 15.51
C LYS A 345 5.41 15.02 15.79
N GLU A 346 5.59 14.19 16.81
CA GLU A 346 6.88 13.54 17.07
C GLU A 346 7.29 12.63 15.92
N GLY A 347 6.34 11.90 15.31
CA GLY A 347 6.58 11.06 14.13
C GLY A 347 7.03 11.89 12.92
N ILE A 348 6.26 12.92 12.58
CA ILE A 348 6.55 13.84 11.46
C ILE A 348 7.90 14.53 11.65
N ALA A 349 8.17 15.07 12.85
CA ALA A 349 9.43 15.75 13.14
C ALA A 349 10.64 14.82 12.95
N GLN A 350 10.53 13.56 13.29
CA GLN A 350 11.60 12.57 13.06
C GLN A 350 11.77 12.25 11.58
N GLN A 351 10.69 12.14 10.82
CA GLN A 351 10.73 11.96 9.36
C GLN A 351 11.45 13.16 8.70
N ASP A 352 11.08 14.38 9.03
CA ASP A 352 11.67 15.62 8.51
C ASP A 352 13.17 15.72 8.81
N ASN A 353 13.60 15.16 9.95
CA ASN A 353 15.00 15.14 10.36
C ASN A 353 15.77 13.91 9.86
N GLY A 354 15.18 13.09 9.02
CA GLY A 354 15.88 12.02 8.29
C GLY A 354 15.83 10.65 8.95
N ALA A 355 14.84 10.35 9.80
CA ALA A 355 14.54 8.98 10.19
C ALA A 355 14.15 8.16 8.96
N HIS A 356 14.51 6.88 8.96
CA HIS A 356 14.12 5.92 7.93
C HIS A 356 13.01 4.98 8.41
N ILE A 357 12.92 4.77 9.73
CA ILE A 357 11.97 3.93 10.43
C ILE A 357 11.59 4.67 11.71
N LEU A 358 10.36 4.54 12.19
CA LEU A 358 9.93 5.11 13.47
C LEU A 358 9.75 4.00 14.51
N ASP A 359 10.41 4.14 15.66
CA ASP A 359 10.15 3.34 16.84
C ASP A 359 8.84 3.80 17.49
N VAL A 360 7.94 2.86 17.80
CA VAL A 360 6.63 3.13 18.38
C VAL A 360 6.47 2.31 19.66
N ASN A 361 6.58 2.98 20.79
CA ASN A 361 6.37 2.43 22.12
C ASN A 361 5.38 3.30 22.90
N VAL A 362 4.28 2.72 23.34
CA VAL A 362 3.24 3.40 24.12
C VAL A 362 3.04 2.78 25.51
N GLY A 363 3.94 1.85 25.91
CA GLY A 363 3.85 1.13 27.16
C GLY A 363 4.04 2.02 28.38
N LEU A 364 2.99 2.17 29.18
CA LEU A 364 3.00 2.83 30.46
C LEU A 364 2.14 2.06 31.47
N PRO A 365 2.51 2.02 32.78
CA PRO A 365 1.59 1.58 33.81
C PRO A 365 0.27 2.39 33.74
N ASP A 366 -0.85 1.72 33.99
CA ASP A 366 -2.18 2.30 34.04
C ASP A 366 -2.79 2.75 32.71
N ILE A 367 -2.25 2.27 31.57
CA ILE A 367 -2.81 2.50 30.22
C ILE A 367 -3.19 1.15 29.60
N ASP A 368 -4.27 1.13 28.82
CA ASP A 368 -4.61 0.01 27.92
C ASP A 368 -3.67 0.04 26.70
N GLU A 369 -2.49 -0.55 26.87
CA GLU A 369 -1.46 -0.57 25.82
C GLU A 369 -1.93 -1.25 24.53
N PRO A 370 -2.62 -2.42 24.56
CA PRO A 370 -3.11 -3.06 23.33
C PRO A 370 -4.02 -2.20 22.47
N THR A 371 -4.94 -1.46 23.08
CA THR A 371 -5.84 -0.55 22.36
C THR A 371 -5.10 0.68 21.84
N LEU A 372 -4.30 1.32 22.70
CA LEU A 372 -3.57 2.53 22.34
C LEU A 372 -2.49 2.26 21.26
N MET A 373 -1.79 1.12 21.33
CA MET A 373 -0.80 0.74 20.31
C MET A 373 -1.45 0.58 18.93
N LYS A 374 -2.59 -0.10 18.85
CA LYS A 374 -3.36 -0.25 17.62
C LYS A 374 -3.72 1.12 17.04
N GLU A 375 -4.25 2.01 17.87
CA GLU A 375 -4.70 3.34 17.46
C GLU A 375 -3.53 4.21 16.98
N VAL A 376 -2.45 4.29 17.75
CA VAL A 376 -1.25 5.05 17.40
C VAL A 376 -0.63 4.55 16.09
N VAL A 377 -0.55 3.22 15.90
CA VAL A 377 -0.05 2.63 14.65
C VAL A 377 -0.96 3.00 13.47
N GLN A 378 -2.27 2.96 13.66
CA GLN A 378 -3.22 3.33 12.61
C GLN A 378 -3.09 4.80 12.23
N GLU A 379 -3.04 5.71 13.19
CA GLU A 379 -2.94 7.15 12.97
C GLU A 379 -1.57 7.56 12.39
N LEU A 380 -0.47 6.97 12.84
CA LEU A 380 0.86 7.22 12.25
C LEU A 380 0.89 6.85 10.77
N GLN A 381 0.27 5.76 10.36
CA GLN A 381 0.21 5.36 8.93
C GLN A 381 -0.59 6.35 8.08
N SER A 382 -1.39 7.23 8.67
CA SER A 382 -2.11 8.27 7.94
C SER A 382 -1.25 9.50 7.63
N VAL A 383 -0.24 9.79 8.46
CA VAL A 383 0.57 11.01 8.37
C VAL A 383 2.02 10.77 7.94
N THR A 384 2.50 9.52 8.00
CA THR A 384 3.86 9.16 7.58
C THR A 384 3.86 7.90 6.71
N ASN A 385 4.73 7.89 5.70
CA ASN A 385 5.00 6.71 4.89
C ASN A 385 6.23 5.92 5.36
N LEU A 386 6.84 6.28 6.49
CA LEU A 386 7.95 5.52 7.04
C LEU A 386 7.50 4.16 7.58
N PRO A 387 8.28 3.08 7.41
CA PRO A 387 8.07 1.85 8.14
C PRO A 387 8.10 2.08 9.66
N LEU A 388 7.31 1.28 10.39
CA LEU A 388 7.26 1.35 11.85
C LEU A 388 7.98 0.15 12.48
N GLN A 389 8.64 0.42 13.60
CA GLN A 389 9.10 -0.57 14.54
C GLN A 389 8.09 -0.66 15.69
N ILE A 390 7.46 -1.80 15.86
CA ILE A 390 6.52 -2.06 16.95
C ILE A 390 7.35 -2.46 18.16
N ASP A 391 7.44 -1.57 19.14
CA ASP A 391 8.25 -1.75 20.34
C ASP A 391 7.37 -1.98 21.58
N THR A 392 7.21 -3.24 21.92
CA THR A 392 6.44 -3.65 23.11
C THR A 392 6.83 -5.05 23.60
N VAL A 393 6.65 -5.30 24.88
CA VAL A 393 6.76 -6.63 25.49
C VAL A 393 5.39 -7.32 25.64
N ASP A 394 4.30 -6.56 25.46
CA ASP A 394 2.94 -7.11 25.51
C ASP A 394 2.61 -7.73 24.14
N THR A 395 2.43 -9.05 24.13
CA THR A 395 2.15 -9.80 22.91
C THR A 395 0.77 -9.51 22.33
N VAL A 396 -0.19 -9.05 23.13
CA VAL A 396 -1.51 -8.64 22.65
C VAL A 396 -1.42 -7.28 21.94
N ALA A 397 -0.68 -6.33 22.53
CA ALA A 397 -0.39 -5.06 21.88
C ALA A 397 0.39 -5.26 20.57
N MET A 398 1.39 -6.16 20.59
CA MET A 398 2.17 -6.53 19.38
C MET A 398 1.27 -7.13 18.29
N GLU A 399 0.40 -8.08 18.64
CA GLU A 399 -0.51 -8.71 17.70
C GLU A 399 -1.50 -7.69 17.11
N ASN A 400 -2.12 -6.87 17.94
CA ASN A 400 -3.05 -5.83 17.51
C ASN A 400 -2.41 -4.85 16.51
N ALA A 401 -1.17 -4.42 16.80
CA ALA A 401 -0.41 -3.56 15.90
C ALA A 401 -0.06 -4.26 14.58
N LEU A 402 0.51 -5.46 14.65
CA LEU A 402 0.90 -6.22 13.46
C LEU A 402 -0.28 -6.54 12.55
N ARG A 403 -1.45 -6.79 13.12
CA ARG A 403 -2.66 -7.10 12.37
C ARG A 403 -3.07 -5.97 11.43
N ILE A 404 -3.05 -4.73 11.92
CA ILE A 404 -3.50 -3.55 11.16
C ILE A 404 -2.34 -2.78 10.49
N TYR A 405 -1.11 -3.23 10.64
CA TYR A 405 0.03 -2.57 10.01
C TYR A 405 0.07 -2.86 8.50
N ASN A 406 0.08 -1.84 7.68
CA ASN A 406 0.10 -1.94 6.22
C ASN A 406 1.54 -2.00 5.70
N GLY A 407 2.10 -3.19 5.61
CA GLY A 407 3.47 -3.45 5.18
C GLY A 407 4.12 -4.60 5.94
N LYS A 408 5.47 -4.66 5.87
CA LYS A 408 6.31 -5.59 6.64
C LYS A 408 6.99 -4.83 7.78
N ALA A 409 6.45 -4.92 8.98
CA ALA A 409 6.91 -4.20 10.16
C ALA A 409 8.29 -4.66 10.65
N MET A 410 8.95 -3.80 11.44
CA MET A 410 10.00 -4.22 12.37
C MET A 410 9.38 -4.47 13.74
N VAL A 411 9.89 -5.47 14.49
CA VAL A 411 9.36 -5.84 15.81
C VAL A 411 10.48 -5.82 16.84
N ASN A 412 10.31 -5.06 17.89
CA ASN A 412 11.21 -4.95 19.02
C ASN A 412 10.48 -5.46 20.28
N SER A 413 10.77 -6.64 20.83
CA SER A 413 11.85 -7.51 20.47
C SER A 413 11.60 -8.96 20.94
N VAL A 414 12.46 -9.86 20.54
CA VAL A 414 12.60 -11.20 21.11
C VAL A 414 13.95 -11.30 21.80
N SER A 415 14.04 -12.04 22.91
CA SER A 415 15.32 -12.37 23.55
C SER A 415 15.68 -13.84 23.35
N GLY A 416 16.89 -14.24 23.75
CA GLY A 416 17.30 -15.65 23.75
C GLY A 416 16.61 -16.52 24.81
N LYS A 417 15.67 -15.96 25.59
CA LYS A 417 14.83 -16.73 26.51
C LYS A 417 13.81 -17.54 25.74
N GLN A 418 13.63 -18.81 26.12
CA GLN A 418 12.67 -19.68 25.41
C GLN A 418 11.26 -19.13 25.44
N GLU A 419 10.79 -18.65 26.61
CA GLU A 419 9.47 -18.04 26.77
C GLU A 419 9.24 -16.86 25.79
N SER A 420 10.24 -16.00 25.60
CA SER A 420 10.18 -14.87 24.67
C SER A 420 10.07 -15.34 23.21
N MET A 421 10.85 -16.35 22.84
CA MET A 421 10.84 -16.90 21.49
C MET A 421 9.50 -17.60 21.19
N ASP A 422 8.97 -18.37 22.14
CA ASP A 422 7.67 -19.06 21.99
C ASP A 422 6.49 -18.09 21.90
N ALA A 423 6.59 -16.90 22.50
CA ALA A 423 5.56 -15.87 22.45
C ALA A 423 5.61 -15.03 21.16
N VAL A 424 6.79 -14.65 20.70
CA VAL A 424 6.96 -13.68 19.59
C VAL A 424 7.03 -14.37 18.21
N PHE A 425 7.75 -15.49 18.08
CA PHE A 425 7.93 -16.11 16.76
C PHE A 425 6.62 -16.57 16.06
N PRO A 426 5.59 -17.05 16.78
CA PRO A 426 4.28 -17.31 16.15
C PRO A 426 3.66 -16.07 15.50
N LEU A 427 3.81 -14.88 16.13
CA LEU A 427 3.31 -13.62 15.58
C LEU A 427 4.08 -13.20 14.33
N ILE A 428 5.42 -13.31 14.34
CA ILE A 428 6.25 -13.05 13.17
C ILE A 428 5.91 -14.02 12.04
N ARG A 429 5.67 -15.30 12.36
CA ARG A 429 5.25 -16.29 11.36
C ARG A 429 3.90 -15.94 10.74
N LYS A 430 2.96 -15.44 11.53
CA LYS A 430 1.58 -15.14 11.12
C LYS A 430 1.48 -13.87 10.27
N TYR A 431 2.07 -12.78 10.74
CA TYR A 431 1.91 -11.45 10.14
C TYR A 431 3.07 -11.02 9.22
N GLY A 432 4.16 -11.76 9.24
CA GLY A 432 5.43 -11.32 8.68
C GLY A 432 6.09 -10.24 9.54
N GLY A 433 7.32 -9.93 9.27
CA GLY A 433 8.05 -8.89 9.97
C GLY A 433 9.53 -9.21 10.05
N VAL A 434 10.32 -8.19 10.38
CA VAL A 434 11.73 -8.32 10.76
C VAL A 434 11.82 -8.18 12.26
N VAL A 435 12.30 -9.21 12.96
CA VAL A 435 12.35 -9.21 14.43
C VAL A 435 13.75 -8.87 14.94
N ILE A 436 13.81 -7.99 15.94
CA ILE A 436 15.03 -7.69 16.69
C ILE A 436 15.23 -8.75 17.75
N GLY A 437 16.37 -9.45 17.68
CA GLY A 437 16.81 -10.39 18.69
C GLY A 437 17.79 -9.75 19.66
N LEU A 438 17.44 -9.65 20.94
CA LEU A 438 18.33 -9.14 21.98
C LEU A 438 19.35 -10.22 22.35
N ALA A 439 20.63 -9.88 22.34
CA ALA A 439 21.72 -10.79 22.69
C ALA A 439 21.81 -11.04 24.20
N LEU A 440 20.71 -11.47 24.80
CA LEU A 440 20.55 -11.86 26.22
C LEU A 440 19.64 -13.10 26.34
N ASP A 441 19.79 -13.87 27.40
CA ASP A 441 18.96 -15.04 27.69
C ASP A 441 18.60 -15.13 29.18
N GLU A 442 18.31 -16.34 29.65
CA GLU A 442 17.92 -16.62 31.04
C GLU A 442 19.01 -16.21 32.05
N ASP A 443 20.26 -16.28 31.68
CA ASP A 443 21.43 -15.90 32.48
C ASP A 443 21.74 -14.39 32.43
N GLY A 444 20.97 -13.62 31.63
CA GLY A 444 21.12 -12.19 31.45
C GLY A 444 21.98 -11.82 30.25
N ILE A 445 22.66 -10.67 30.33
CA ILE A 445 23.49 -10.14 29.23
C ILE A 445 24.92 -10.67 29.40
N PRO A 446 25.48 -11.43 28.44
CA PRO A 446 26.85 -11.90 28.50
C PRO A 446 27.87 -10.75 28.55
N ALA A 447 28.84 -10.89 29.46
CA ALA A 447 29.93 -9.90 29.57
C ALA A 447 30.91 -9.90 28.41
N THR A 448 30.86 -10.90 27.50
CA THR A 448 31.77 -11.07 26.38
C THR A 448 31.07 -11.02 25.04
N ALA A 449 31.76 -10.57 24.00
CA ALA A 449 31.25 -10.59 22.63
C ALA A 449 30.94 -12.03 22.16
N GLU A 450 31.76 -13.02 22.53
CA GLU A 450 31.51 -14.44 22.22
C GLU A 450 30.15 -14.89 22.76
N GLY A 451 29.86 -14.64 24.04
CA GLY A 451 28.60 -15.03 24.66
C GLY A 451 27.38 -14.40 23.94
N ARG A 452 27.46 -13.12 23.57
CA ARG A 452 26.42 -12.43 22.82
C ARG A 452 26.21 -13.04 21.42
N VAL A 453 27.29 -13.39 20.73
CA VAL A 453 27.23 -14.07 19.42
C VAL A 453 26.60 -15.47 19.55
N GLN A 454 26.86 -16.21 20.61
CA GLN A 454 26.23 -17.53 20.83
C GLN A 454 24.72 -17.41 21.07
N ILE A 455 24.28 -16.41 21.81
CA ILE A 455 22.82 -16.13 21.97
C ILE A 455 22.19 -15.74 20.64
N ALA A 456 22.86 -14.90 19.83
CA ALA A 456 22.37 -14.57 18.49
C ALA A 456 22.18 -15.82 17.61
N LYS A 457 23.14 -16.75 17.62
CA LYS A 457 23.04 -18.03 16.92
C LYS A 457 21.88 -18.89 17.46
N LYS A 458 21.65 -18.91 18.80
CA LYS A 458 20.50 -19.60 19.43
C LYS A 458 19.19 -19.03 18.90
N ILE A 459 19.03 -17.70 18.90
CA ILE A 459 17.80 -17.04 18.41
C ILE A 459 17.55 -17.39 16.94
N ILE A 460 18.58 -17.30 16.08
CA ILE A 460 18.47 -17.62 14.65
C ILE A 460 18.08 -19.08 14.42
N ALA A 461 18.69 -20.00 15.16
CA ALA A 461 18.40 -21.43 15.05
C ALA A 461 16.96 -21.75 15.51
N GLU A 462 16.50 -21.12 16.57
CA GLU A 462 15.13 -21.30 17.06
C GLU A 462 14.11 -20.71 16.06
N ALA A 463 14.35 -19.49 15.56
CA ALA A 463 13.50 -18.84 14.56
C ALA A 463 13.31 -19.70 13.29
N ALA A 464 14.37 -20.43 12.88
CA ALA A 464 14.30 -21.34 11.72
C ALA A 464 13.26 -22.45 11.92
N LYS A 465 12.99 -22.91 13.14
CA LYS A 465 11.96 -23.93 13.43
C LYS A 465 10.54 -23.39 13.15
N TYR A 466 10.34 -22.10 13.28
CA TYR A 466 9.12 -21.40 12.91
C TYR A 466 9.11 -21.01 11.41
N GLY A 467 10.19 -21.36 10.67
CA GLY A 467 10.39 -21.01 9.28
C GLY A 467 10.73 -19.53 9.07
N ILE A 468 11.16 -18.81 10.09
CA ILE A 468 11.67 -17.44 9.98
C ILE A 468 13.09 -17.52 9.45
N GLU A 469 13.33 -16.87 8.31
CA GLU A 469 14.66 -16.89 7.67
C GLU A 469 15.59 -15.87 8.33
N LYS A 470 16.89 -16.11 8.24
CA LYS A 470 17.91 -15.21 8.81
C LYS A 470 17.77 -13.76 8.33
N LYS A 471 17.31 -13.54 7.09
CA LYS A 471 17.07 -12.20 6.53
C LYS A 471 15.97 -11.41 7.27
N ASP A 472 15.12 -12.10 8.02
CA ASP A 472 14.03 -11.50 8.79
C ASP A 472 14.39 -11.31 10.27
N ILE A 473 15.69 -11.41 10.61
CA ILE A 473 16.23 -11.24 11.95
C ILE A 473 17.29 -10.16 11.93
N VAL A 474 17.22 -9.25 12.90
CA VAL A 474 18.26 -8.23 13.18
C VAL A 474 18.68 -8.40 14.64
N ILE A 475 19.97 -8.39 14.92
CA ILE A 475 20.47 -8.64 16.28
C ILE A 475 20.89 -7.33 16.95
N ASP A 476 20.33 -7.08 18.14
CA ASP A 476 20.82 -6.02 19.03
C ASP A 476 22.01 -6.52 19.85
N ALA A 477 23.17 -5.91 19.60
CA ALA A 477 24.41 -6.20 20.30
C ALA A 477 24.41 -5.73 21.75
N LEU A 478 23.43 -4.94 22.18
CA LEU A 478 23.22 -4.36 23.50
C LEU A 478 24.33 -3.40 23.96
N ALA A 479 24.04 -2.10 23.93
CA ALA A 479 24.92 -1.06 24.47
C ALA A 479 24.74 -0.93 25.99
N MET A 480 25.78 -1.32 26.73
CA MET A 480 25.84 -1.12 28.18
C MET A 480 26.50 0.22 28.48
N THR A 481 25.96 0.93 29.49
CA THR A 481 26.50 2.24 29.86
C THR A 481 27.93 2.17 30.42
N ILE A 482 28.84 2.95 29.89
CA ILE A 482 30.24 2.97 30.31
C ILE A 482 30.46 3.53 31.73
N SER A 483 29.45 4.20 32.31
CA SER A 483 29.51 4.64 33.70
C SER A 483 29.43 3.49 34.71
N SER A 484 28.80 2.36 34.38
CA SER A 484 28.73 1.16 35.17
C SER A 484 29.61 0.02 34.64
N GLU A 485 29.79 -0.06 33.31
CA GLU A 485 30.59 -1.10 32.68
C GLU A 485 31.66 -0.47 31.75
N PRO A 486 32.87 -0.19 32.29
CA PRO A 486 33.93 0.54 31.54
C PRO A 486 34.33 -0.14 30.23
N GLU A 487 34.28 -1.47 30.13
CA GLU A 487 34.60 -2.23 28.91
C GLU A 487 33.36 -2.40 27.98
N GLY A 488 32.19 -1.96 28.39
CA GLY A 488 30.92 -2.18 27.68
C GLY A 488 30.97 -1.72 26.22
N ALA A 489 31.54 -0.55 25.93
CA ALA A 489 31.69 -0.05 24.58
C ALA A 489 32.53 -0.99 23.68
N LYS A 490 33.65 -1.50 24.17
CA LYS A 490 34.53 -2.40 23.42
C LYS A 490 33.86 -3.72 23.12
N VAL A 491 33.18 -4.29 24.13
CA VAL A 491 32.40 -5.55 23.96
C VAL A 491 31.30 -5.38 22.91
N THR A 492 30.56 -4.28 22.97
CA THR A 492 29.48 -3.99 22.00
C THR A 492 30.04 -3.85 20.57
N LEU A 493 31.12 -3.07 20.39
CA LEU A 493 31.76 -2.88 19.07
C LEU A 493 32.29 -4.19 18.50
N GLU A 494 32.96 -5.01 19.33
CA GLU A 494 33.44 -6.34 18.93
C GLU A 494 32.28 -7.28 18.59
N THR A 495 31.18 -7.22 19.33
CA THR A 495 29.96 -8.00 19.05
C THR A 495 29.37 -7.62 17.69
N LEU A 496 29.23 -6.32 17.39
CA LEU A 496 28.75 -5.84 16.07
C LEU A 496 29.61 -6.39 14.95
N ARG A 497 30.95 -6.28 15.07
CA ARG A 497 31.88 -6.76 14.06
C ARG A 497 31.72 -8.28 13.83
N ARG A 498 31.64 -9.05 14.90
CA ARG A 498 31.50 -10.52 14.81
C ARG A 498 30.15 -10.96 14.27
N LEU A 499 29.05 -10.27 14.64
CA LEU A 499 27.72 -10.55 14.07
C LEU A 499 27.71 -10.33 12.55
N ARG A 500 28.33 -9.25 12.09
CA ARG A 500 28.49 -8.99 10.64
C ARG A 500 29.36 -10.04 9.96
N ASP A 501 30.56 -10.29 10.49
CA ASP A 501 31.62 -11.05 9.79
C ASP A 501 31.44 -12.57 9.93
N GLU A 502 31.00 -13.06 11.11
CA GLU A 502 30.90 -14.50 11.41
C GLU A 502 29.48 -15.05 11.21
N VAL A 503 28.46 -14.26 11.56
CA VAL A 503 27.06 -14.70 11.48
C VAL A 503 26.41 -14.25 10.18
N GLY A 504 26.79 -13.08 9.66
CA GLY A 504 26.24 -12.49 8.45
C GLY A 504 24.77 -12.10 8.64
N VAL A 505 24.47 -11.38 9.72
CA VAL A 505 23.15 -10.89 10.08
C VAL A 505 23.20 -9.37 10.24
N CYS A 506 22.11 -8.68 9.90
CA CYS A 506 21.97 -7.25 10.19
C CYS A 506 21.96 -6.99 11.69
N THR A 507 22.45 -5.83 12.10
CA THR A 507 22.57 -5.45 13.50
C THR A 507 21.82 -4.15 13.79
N VAL A 508 21.31 -4.04 15.02
CA VAL A 508 20.68 -2.82 15.55
C VAL A 508 21.31 -2.44 16.88
N LEU A 509 21.20 -1.20 17.28
CA LEU A 509 21.71 -0.74 18.56
C LEU A 509 20.95 0.49 19.07
N GLY A 510 20.50 0.46 20.30
CA GLY A 510 20.08 1.63 21.06
C GLY A 510 21.31 2.46 21.47
N VAL A 511 21.77 3.35 20.58
CA VAL A 511 23.07 4.03 20.71
C VAL A 511 23.14 4.88 21.96
N SER A 512 22.06 5.54 22.33
CA SER A 512 22.00 6.49 23.45
C SER A 512 22.22 5.84 24.84
N ASN A 513 22.11 4.52 24.93
CA ASN A 513 22.30 3.77 26.19
C ASN A 513 23.74 3.85 26.71
N ILE A 514 24.73 3.96 25.79
CA ILE A 514 26.15 3.99 26.13
C ILE A 514 26.53 5.06 27.15
N SER A 515 25.82 6.18 27.16
CA SER A 515 26.17 7.40 27.91
C SER A 515 25.26 7.68 29.10
N PHE A 516 24.41 6.74 29.54
CA PHE A 516 23.58 6.99 30.73
C PHE A 516 24.41 7.37 31.97
N GLY A 517 23.96 8.41 32.67
CA GLY A 517 24.64 8.95 33.83
C GLY A 517 25.83 9.89 33.55
N LEU A 518 26.21 10.08 32.27
CA LEU A 518 27.31 10.99 31.90
C LEU A 518 26.78 12.40 31.56
N PRO A 519 27.58 13.46 31.80
CA PRO A 519 27.29 14.78 31.31
C PRO A 519 27.56 14.87 29.80
N SER A 520 26.93 15.87 29.11
CA SER A 520 27.16 16.15 27.69
C SER A 520 27.05 14.91 26.78
N ARG A 521 26.03 14.09 27.03
CA ARG A 521 25.78 12.81 26.36
C ARG A 521 25.89 12.85 24.83
N PRO A 522 25.44 13.91 24.12
CA PRO A 522 25.55 13.96 22.63
C PRO A 522 26.97 13.75 22.11
N ILE A 523 27.99 14.24 22.82
CA ILE A 523 29.40 14.06 22.43
C ILE A 523 29.77 12.57 22.41
N VAL A 524 29.47 11.86 23.51
CA VAL A 524 29.77 10.43 23.61
C VAL A 524 28.94 9.62 22.62
N ASN A 525 27.66 9.95 22.48
CA ASN A 525 26.76 9.23 21.60
C ASN A 525 27.16 9.33 20.12
N SER A 526 27.48 10.53 19.63
CA SER A 526 27.85 10.74 18.22
C SER A 526 29.15 10.03 17.84
N ILE A 527 30.15 10.06 18.72
CA ILE A 527 31.39 9.35 18.51
C ILE A 527 31.18 7.83 18.56
N PHE A 528 30.47 7.35 19.56
CA PHE A 528 30.15 5.92 19.68
C PHE A 528 29.33 5.43 18.49
N TYR A 529 28.38 6.21 18.00
CA TYR A 529 27.62 5.90 16.80
C TYR A 529 28.52 5.73 15.57
N THR A 530 29.46 6.66 15.37
CA THR A 530 30.44 6.56 14.28
C THR A 530 31.27 5.27 14.40
N MET A 531 31.74 4.95 15.61
CA MET A 531 32.51 3.71 15.87
C MET A 531 31.64 2.46 15.64
N ALA A 532 30.36 2.48 16.01
CA ALA A 532 29.43 1.39 15.80
C ALA A 532 29.16 1.14 14.31
N MET A 533 28.92 2.22 13.53
CA MET A 533 28.78 2.13 12.08
C MET A 533 30.01 1.51 11.42
N GLN A 534 31.22 1.90 11.83
CA GLN A 534 32.49 1.33 11.34
C GLN A 534 32.61 -0.17 11.68
N ASN A 535 32.04 -0.61 12.81
CA ASN A 535 32.05 -2.01 13.21
C ASN A 535 30.86 -2.83 12.69
N GLY A 536 30.03 -2.27 11.78
CA GLY A 536 29.00 -3.03 11.07
C GLY A 536 27.58 -2.82 11.61
N LEU A 537 27.31 -1.69 12.27
CA LEU A 537 25.95 -1.34 12.65
C LEU A 537 25.08 -1.07 11.42
N SER A 538 24.08 -1.92 11.22
CA SER A 538 23.14 -1.80 10.11
C SER A 538 22.04 -0.77 10.40
N VAL A 539 21.61 -0.63 11.66
CA VAL A 539 20.53 0.27 12.07
C VAL A 539 20.82 0.88 13.44
N GLY A 540 20.78 2.20 13.55
CA GLY A 540 20.90 2.91 14.82
C GLY A 540 19.55 3.41 15.33
N ILE A 541 19.15 3.04 16.56
CA ILE A 541 18.02 3.65 17.27
C ILE A 541 18.57 4.91 17.92
N ILE A 542 18.22 6.07 17.36
CA ILE A 542 18.76 7.38 17.76
C ILE A 542 17.66 8.46 17.73
N ASN A 543 17.98 9.59 18.34
CA ASN A 543 17.16 10.79 18.17
C ASN A 543 17.59 11.55 16.89
N PRO A 544 16.82 11.53 15.80
CA PRO A 544 17.18 12.26 14.57
C PRO A 544 17.08 13.79 14.74
N ASN A 545 16.42 14.29 15.81
CA ASN A 545 16.38 15.70 16.12
C ASN A 545 17.70 16.17 16.82
N SER A 546 18.64 15.25 17.09
CA SER A 546 19.96 15.60 17.62
C SER A 546 20.92 15.90 16.49
N GLU A 547 21.33 17.16 16.39
CA GLU A 547 22.24 17.64 15.34
C GLU A 547 23.57 16.85 15.35
N ASP A 548 24.12 16.55 16.52
CA ASP A 548 25.39 15.82 16.65
C ASP A 548 25.28 14.39 16.12
N MET A 549 24.15 13.72 16.37
CA MET A 549 23.91 12.37 15.83
C MET A 549 23.78 12.38 14.32
N MET A 550 23.04 13.35 13.78
CA MET A 550 22.85 13.47 12.33
C MET A 550 24.13 13.90 11.61
N LYS A 551 24.94 14.79 12.20
CA LYS A 551 26.28 15.13 11.69
C LYS A 551 27.18 13.90 11.59
N ALA A 552 27.20 13.06 12.61
CA ALA A 552 27.94 11.81 12.61
C ALA A 552 27.50 10.87 11.47
N TRP A 553 26.18 10.73 11.28
CA TRP A 553 25.60 9.88 10.23
C TRP A 553 25.96 10.37 8.82
N TYR A 554 25.68 11.64 8.51
CA TYR A 554 25.97 12.20 7.17
C TYR A 554 27.47 12.19 6.86
N ALA A 555 28.32 12.59 7.82
CA ALA A 555 29.76 12.58 7.63
C ALA A 555 30.30 11.17 7.41
N TYR A 556 29.84 10.18 8.18
CA TYR A 556 30.23 8.80 7.99
C TYR A 556 29.87 8.27 6.60
N HIS A 557 28.64 8.50 6.14
CA HIS A 557 28.17 8.04 4.83
C HIS A 557 28.97 8.67 3.68
N ALA A 558 29.28 9.97 3.78
CA ALA A 558 30.13 10.66 2.81
C ALA A 558 31.58 10.08 2.80
N LEU A 559 32.19 9.91 3.97
CA LEU A 559 33.55 9.36 4.10
C LEU A 559 33.68 7.91 3.59
N MET A 560 32.64 7.11 3.78
CA MET A 560 32.61 5.70 3.37
C MET A 560 32.10 5.49 1.94
N ASN A 561 31.88 6.56 1.17
CA ASN A 561 31.34 6.53 -0.20
C ASN A 561 29.99 5.80 -0.29
N LEU A 562 29.17 5.92 0.78
CA LEU A 562 27.79 5.45 0.84
C LEU A 562 26.79 6.53 0.41
N ASP A 563 27.27 7.78 0.29
CA ASP A 563 26.59 8.94 -0.23
C ASP A 563 27.27 9.35 -1.54
N SER A 564 26.66 9.00 -2.67
CA SER A 564 27.22 9.26 -4.00
C SER A 564 27.48 10.77 -4.20
N ASN A 565 28.72 11.11 -4.57
CA ASN A 565 29.15 12.50 -4.76
C ASN A 565 28.93 13.42 -3.54
N CYS A 566 28.75 12.86 -2.35
CA CYS A 566 28.41 13.60 -1.11
C CYS A 566 27.11 14.43 -1.24
N GLU A 567 26.17 13.99 -2.05
CA GLU A 567 24.99 14.76 -2.45
C GLU A 567 24.08 15.04 -1.24
N ASN A 568 23.81 14.02 -0.43
CA ASN A 568 22.99 14.16 0.78
C ASN A 568 23.69 15.07 1.83
N TYR A 569 25.02 14.91 1.98
CA TYR A 569 25.80 15.73 2.89
C TYR A 569 25.79 17.21 2.45
N ILE A 570 26.00 17.47 1.17
CA ILE A 570 26.01 18.81 0.59
C ILE A 570 24.61 19.43 0.73
N ASN A 571 23.56 18.72 0.35
CA ASN A 571 22.19 19.21 0.44
C ASN A 571 21.78 19.55 1.88
N LYS A 572 22.25 18.75 2.86
CA LYS A 572 21.94 19.00 4.27
C LYS A 572 22.70 20.19 4.86
N TYR A 573 23.97 20.43 4.45
CA TYR A 573 24.88 21.38 5.11
C TYR A 573 25.38 22.52 4.22
N ALA A 574 25.07 22.55 2.91
CA ALA A 574 25.36 23.68 2.06
C ALA A 574 24.60 24.93 2.55
N GLN A 575 25.30 25.95 2.93
CA GLN A 575 24.67 27.23 3.28
C GLN A 575 24.01 27.80 2.03
N GLN A 576 22.72 28.06 2.07
CA GLN A 576 22.10 28.91 1.04
C GLN A 576 22.77 30.29 1.07
N PRO A 577 23.22 30.81 -0.08
CA PRO A 577 23.83 32.13 -0.11
C PRO A 577 22.81 33.17 0.34
N GLY A 578 22.98 33.75 1.53
CA GLY A 578 22.17 34.84 2.02
C GLY A 578 21.59 34.76 3.43
N THR A 579 21.76 33.65 4.14
CA THR A 579 21.32 33.58 5.54
C THR A 579 22.49 33.66 6.50
N ALA A 580 22.60 34.76 7.25
CA ALA A 580 23.49 34.91 8.40
C ALA A 580 23.14 33.81 9.44
N PRO A 581 24.14 33.34 10.26
CA PRO A 581 23.88 32.32 11.25
C PRO A 581 22.86 32.86 12.27
N VAL A 582 21.66 32.27 12.24
CA VAL A 582 20.69 32.48 13.31
C VAL A 582 21.19 31.70 14.51
N SER A 583 21.58 32.44 15.55
CA SER A 583 21.95 31.87 16.84
C SER A 583 20.91 30.88 17.31
N ALA A 584 21.38 29.68 17.64
CA ALA A 584 20.53 28.63 18.23
C ALA A 584 20.10 29.02 19.65
N THR A 585 19.08 29.84 19.75
CA THR A 585 18.23 29.91 20.93
C THR A 585 16.94 29.19 20.56
N GLY A 586 16.65 28.08 21.24
CA GLY A 586 15.50 27.23 20.98
C GLY A 586 14.19 28.03 21.07
N SER A 587 13.69 28.42 19.92
CA SER A 587 12.30 28.72 19.69
C SER A 587 11.76 27.58 18.86
N ALA A 588 10.89 26.76 19.47
CA ALA A 588 10.01 25.90 18.71
C ALA A 588 9.38 26.74 17.60
N HIS A 589 9.61 26.42 16.33
CA HIS A 589 8.88 27.04 15.24
C HIS A 589 7.39 26.81 15.52
N LYS A 590 6.66 27.90 15.75
CA LYS A 590 5.20 27.83 15.91
C LYS A 590 4.68 27.25 14.59
N MET A 591 3.98 26.12 14.65
CA MET A 591 3.38 25.48 13.48
C MET A 591 2.48 26.49 12.78
N THR A 592 2.60 26.64 11.46
CA THR A 592 1.69 27.49 10.68
C THR A 592 0.47 26.68 10.26
N LEU A 593 -0.65 27.35 9.98
CA LEU A 593 -1.85 26.67 9.47
C LEU A 593 -1.54 25.93 8.17
N LYS A 594 -0.83 26.58 7.25
CA LYS A 594 -0.35 25.95 6.02
C LYS A 594 0.39 24.63 6.30
N SER A 595 1.37 24.63 7.20
CA SER A 595 2.12 23.44 7.54
C SER A 595 1.28 22.35 8.25
N ALA A 596 0.30 22.72 9.06
CA ALA A 596 -0.61 21.77 9.70
C ALA A 596 -1.49 21.08 8.66
N ILE A 597 -1.98 21.82 7.66
CA ILE A 597 -2.78 21.27 6.55
C ILE A 597 -1.92 20.38 5.66
N GLU A 598 -0.73 20.82 5.22
CA GLU A 598 0.17 20.01 4.38
C GLU A 598 0.54 18.67 5.03
N ARG A 599 0.54 18.60 6.36
CA ARG A 599 0.88 17.41 7.15
C ARG A 599 -0.33 16.59 7.61
N GLY A 600 -1.55 17.03 7.29
CA GLY A 600 -2.77 16.33 7.66
C GLY A 600 -3.15 16.37 9.14
N LEU A 601 -2.64 17.36 9.90
CA LEU A 601 -2.86 17.50 11.34
C LEU A 601 -4.19 18.25 11.62
N ARG A 602 -5.27 17.50 11.76
CA ARG A 602 -6.65 18.05 11.86
C ARG A 602 -6.88 18.94 13.08
N GLU A 603 -6.50 18.48 14.27
CA GLU A 603 -6.74 19.25 15.52
C GLU A 603 -5.88 20.50 15.58
N GLU A 604 -4.63 20.43 15.10
CA GLU A 604 -3.75 21.56 15.01
C GLU A 604 -4.26 22.61 13.99
N ALA A 605 -4.74 22.15 12.84
CA ALA A 605 -5.36 23.03 11.85
C ALA A 605 -6.59 23.74 12.44
N ASN A 606 -7.42 23.02 13.21
CA ASN A 606 -8.56 23.60 13.93
C ASN A 606 -8.11 24.65 14.95
N SER A 607 -7.14 24.28 15.81
CA SER A 607 -6.65 25.16 16.89
C SER A 607 -6.03 26.45 16.33
N ILE A 608 -5.12 26.31 15.35
CA ILE A 608 -4.45 27.46 14.73
C ILE A 608 -5.48 28.34 14.02
N THR A 609 -6.45 27.76 13.30
CA THR A 609 -7.50 28.53 12.62
C THR A 609 -8.34 29.28 13.62
N SER A 610 -8.69 28.66 14.75
CA SER A 610 -9.47 29.29 15.84
C SER A 610 -8.73 30.48 16.49
N GLU A 611 -7.39 30.41 16.54
CA GLU A 611 -6.57 31.56 16.98
C GLU A 611 -6.51 32.64 15.89
N MET A 612 -6.18 32.27 14.66
CA MET A 612 -5.96 33.20 13.55
C MET A 612 -7.21 34.03 13.23
N ILE A 613 -8.39 33.43 13.27
CA ILE A 613 -9.65 34.14 12.96
C ILE A 613 -10.02 35.21 13.99
N GLN A 614 -9.32 35.31 15.12
CA GLN A 614 -9.49 36.42 16.09
C GLN A 614 -8.73 37.70 15.60
N GLU A 615 -7.70 37.50 14.76
CA GLU A 615 -6.79 38.56 14.35
C GLU A 615 -6.85 38.87 12.84
N LYS A 616 -7.25 37.90 12.01
CA LYS A 616 -7.32 37.99 10.55
C LYS A 616 -8.72 37.74 10.01
N ASP A 617 -9.01 38.30 8.86
CA ASP A 617 -10.22 37.99 8.11
C ASP A 617 -10.26 36.54 7.61
N GLY A 618 -11.46 35.92 7.59
CA GLY A 618 -11.62 34.53 7.16
C GLY A 618 -11.21 34.29 5.71
N LEU A 619 -11.51 35.21 4.81
CA LEU A 619 -11.11 35.12 3.40
C LEU A 619 -9.59 35.28 3.23
N GLU A 620 -8.93 36.13 4.03
CA GLU A 620 -7.46 36.26 4.03
C GLU A 620 -6.80 34.94 4.46
N ILE A 621 -7.32 34.26 5.49
CA ILE A 621 -6.81 32.97 5.96
C ILE A 621 -6.98 31.88 4.88
N ILE A 622 -8.12 31.87 4.19
CA ILE A 622 -8.35 30.92 3.08
C ILE A 622 -7.32 31.12 1.97
N ASN A 623 -7.13 32.38 1.53
CA ASN A 623 -6.26 32.67 0.38
C ASN A 623 -4.78 32.57 0.70
N GLU A 624 -4.35 32.94 1.92
CA GLU A 624 -2.94 32.96 2.30
C GLU A 624 -2.43 31.64 2.85
N GLU A 625 -3.29 30.81 3.47
CA GLU A 625 -2.89 29.59 4.17
C GLU A 625 -3.51 28.31 3.57
N LEU A 626 -4.87 28.25 3.44
CA LEU A 626 -5.54 27.00 3.02
C LEU A 626 -5.25 26.66 1.56
N ILE A 627 -5.51 27.60 0.64
CA ILE A 627 -5.33 27.35 -0.79
C ILE A 627 -3.87 27.03 -1.11
N PRO A 628 -2.87 27.81 -0.63
CA PRO A 628 -1.47 27.49 -0.88
C PRO A 628 -1.03 26.15 -0.28
N ALA A 629 -1.60 25.72 0.86
CA ALA A 629 -1.31 24.41 1.42
C ALA A 629 -1.82 23.28 0.51
N LEU A 630 -3.08 23.36 0.08
CA LEU A 630 -3.69 22.39 -0.82
C LEU A 630 -2.98 22.32 -2.18
N ASN A 631 -2.57 23.45 -2.72
CA ASN A 631 -1.78 23.51 -3.97
C ASN A 631 -0.43 22.81 -3.80
N THR A 632 0.30 23.07 -2.70
CA THR A 632 1.59 22.40 -2.41
C THR A 632 1.43 20.88 -2.37
N VAL A 633 0.38 20.39 -1.69
CA VAL A 633 0.11 18.96 -1.56
C VAL A 633 -0.34 18.36 -2.89
N GLY A 634 -1.18 19.07 -3.65
CA GLY A 634 -1.63 18.69 -4.98
C GLY A 634 -0.48 18.54 -5.97
N GLU A 635 0.42 19.53 -6.05
CA GLU A 635 1.63 19.44 -6.87
C GLU A 635 2.56 18.28 -6.43
N GLY A 636 2.67 18.06 -5.12
CA GLY A 636 3.44 16.93 -4.58
C GLY A 636 2.84 15.58 -5.01
N PHE A 637 1.52 15.48 -5.07
CA PHE A 637 0.82 14.30 -5.55
C PHE A 637 1.05 14.07 -7.05
N GLU A 638 0.92 15.11 -7.88
CA GLU A 638 1.24 15.04 -9.32
C GLU A 638 2.70 14.64 -9.59
N LYS A 639 3.64 15.16 -8.81
CA LYS A 639 5.07 14.83 -8.90
C LYS A 639 5.40 13.46 -8.29
N GLY A 640 4.45 12.78 -7.64
CA GLY A 640 4.63 11.50 -6.96
C GLY A 640 5.47 11.55 -5.68
N THR A 641 5.62 12.74 -5.07
CA THR A 641 6.30 12.94 -3.78
C THR A 641 5.34 12.92 -2.59
N VAL A 642 4.05 13.14 -2.82
CA VAL A 642 2.95 12.98 -1.88
C VAL A 642 2.09 11.81 -2.36
N PHE A 643 1.62 10.98 -1.46
CA PHE A 643 0.79 9.81 -1.78
C PHE A 643 -0.67 10.05 -1.39
N LEU A 644 -1.57 9.22 -1.93
CA LEU A 644 -3.01 9.38 -1.73
C LEU A 644 -3.43 9.51 -0.26
N PRO A 645 -2.90 8.74 0.70
CA PRO A 645 -3.23 8.94 2.11
C PRO A 645 -2.93 10.34 2.62
N GLN A 646 -1.74 10.86 2.30
CA GLN A 646 -1.30 12.20 2.70
C GLN A 646 -2.17 13.30 2.07
N LEU A 647 -2.53 13.12 0.78
CA LEU A 647 -3.44 14.04 0.09
C LEU A 647 -4.82 14.10 0.78
N LEU A 648 -5.39 12.93 1.11
CA LEU A 648 -6.69 12.84 1.77
C LEU A 648 -6.65 13.42 3.19
N MET A 649 -5.59 13.14 3.95
CA MET A 649 -5.42 13.69 5.31
C MET A 649 -5.25 15.21 5.30
N SER A 650 -4.50 15.74 4.31
CA SER A 650 -4.38 17.19 4.10
C SER A 650 -5.73 17.82 3.76
N ALA A 651 -6.51 17.17 2.89
CA ALA A 651 -7.86 17.63 2.55
C ALA A 651 -8.80 17.64 3.77
N GLU A 652 -8.75 16.61 4.64
CA GLU A 652 -9.54 16.57 5.89
C GLU A 652 -9.10 17.63 6.90
N ALA A 653 -7.77 17.91 7.01
CA ALA A 653 -7.28 18.99 7.85
C ALA A 653 -7.75 20.36 7.35
N ALA A 654 -7.71 20.60 6.03
CA ALA A 654 -8.22 21.82 5.41
C ALA A 654 -9.75 21.97 5.62
N LYS A 655 -10.51 20.89 5.49
CA LYS A 655 -11.95 20.86 5.74
C LYS A 655 -12.28 21.22 7.19
N THR A 656 -11.49 20.73 8.15
CA THR A 656 -11.64 21.05 9.57
C THR A 656 -11.37 22.54 9.82
N ALA A 657 -10.28 23.09 9.27
CA ALA A 657 -9.98 24.52 9.32
C ALA A 657 -11.10 25.36 8.69
N PHE A 658 -11.59 24.94 7.52
CA PHE A 658 -12.67 25.61 6.80
C PHE A 658 -13.99 25.62 7.60
N ALA A 659 -14.31 24.55 8.32
CA ALA A 659 -15.50 24.49 9.17
C ALA A 659 -15.48 25.56 10.27
N VAL A 660 -14.31 25.80 10.88
CA VAL A 660 -14.12 26.87 11.88
C VAL A 660 -14.33 28.26 11.27
N LEU A 661 -13.77 28.48 10.07
CA LEU A 661 -13.94 29.75 9.36
C LEU A 661 -15.40 30.01 9.00
N LYS A 662 -16.07 28.97 8.47
CA LYS A 662 -17.48 29.04 8.08
C LYS A 662 -18.39 29.37 9.24
N GLU A 663 -18.24 28.71 10.39
CA GLU A 663 -19.07 28.96 11.59
C GLU A 663 -19.00 30.44 12.02
N LYS A 664 -17.82 31.05 11.89
CA LYS A 664 -17.66 32.46 12.24
C LYS A 664 -18.14 33.41 11.14
N MET A 665 -17.92 33.08 9.86
CA MET A 665 -18.41 33.86 8.71
C MET A 665 -19.95 33.86 8.66
N ASP A 666 -20.57 32.70 8.88
CA ASP A 666 -22.06 32.59 8.99
C ASP A 666 -22.60 33.45 10.13
N SER A 667 -21.84 33.59 11.24
CA SER A 667 -22.24 34.45 12.38
C SER A 667 -22.03 35.95 12.09
N SER A 668 -21.18 36.33 11.14
CA SER A 668 -20.94 37.71 10.71
C SER A 668 -21.80 38.18 9.55
N GLY A 669 -22.54 37.26 8.89
CA GLY A 669 -23.43 37.57 7.78
C GLY A 669 -22.73 37.71 6.43
N GLU A 670 -21.49 37.30 6.29
CA GLU A 670 -20.74 37.23 5.04
C GLU A 670 -21.04 35.91 4.30
N VAL A 671 -21.64 36.05 3.14
CA VAL A 671 -21.95 34.90 2.26
C VAL A 671 -20.74 34.61 1.41
N GLN A 672 -20.16 33.43 1.56
CA GLN A 672 -19.10 32.96 0.67
C GLN A 672 -19.71 32.68 -0.72
N GLU A 673 -19.22 33.37 -1.76
CA GLU A 673 -19.52 32.99 -3.14
C GLU A 673 -18.84 31.64 -3.45
N LYS A 674 -19.68 30.59 -3.67
CA LYS A 674 -19.19 29.33 -4.19
C LYS A 674 -18.69 29.55 -5.62
N LYS A 675 -17.54 28.97 -5.95
CA LYS A 675 -16.87 29.15 -7.25
C LYS A 675 -17.66 28.57 -8.42
N GLY A 676 -18.52 27.59 -8.20
CA GLY A 676 -19.37 26.97 -9.21
C GLY A 676 -20.01 25.69 -8.71
N LYS A 677 -21.05 25.21 -9.42
CA LYS A 677 -21.68 23.92 -9.15
C LYS A 677 -21.20 22.86 -10.12
N ILE A 678 -20.86 21.68 -9.61
CA ILE A 678 -20.32 20.55 -10.36
C ILE A 678 -21.08 19.27 -10.00
N ILE A 679 -21.55 18.52 -10.97
CA ILE A 679 -22.08 17.17 -10.74
C ILE A 679 -20.93 16.15 -10.84
N LEU A 680 -20.90 15.20 -9.92
CA LEU A 680 -20.08 14.00 -10.00
C LEU A 680 -20.94 12.76 -9.98
N ALA A 681 -20.65 11.81 -10.86
CA ALA A 681 -21.34 10.53 -10.93
C ALA A 681 -20.40 9.40 -11.37
N THR A 682 -20.57 8.23 -10.79
CA THR A 682 -20.06 6.99 -11.36
C THR A 682 -21.15 6.43 -12.29
N VAL A 683 -20.81 6.17 -13.53
CA VAL A 683 -21.78 5.85 -14.60
C VAL A 683 -22.51 4.54 -14.37
N LYS A 684 -23.64 4.36 -15.02
CA LYS A 684 -24.48 3.17 -14.91
C LYS A 684 -23.67 1.89 -15.17
N GLY A 685 -23.91 0.92 -14.29
CA GLY A 685 -23.22 -0.38 -14.32
C GLY A 685 -21.89 -0.39 -13.57
N ASP A 686 -21.39 0.76 -13.13
CA ASP A 686 -20.14 0.85 -12.37
C ASP A 686 -20.42 1.17 -10.90
N ILE A 687 -19.91 0.30 -10.03
CA ILE A 687 -20.06 0.43 -8.57
C ILE A 687 -18.81 0.97 -7.87
N HIS A 688 -17.75 1.23 -8.64
CA HIS A 688 -16.48 1.70 -8.13
C HIS A 688 -16.49 3.23 -8.04
N ASP A 689 -16.52 3.77 -6.83
CA ASP A 689 -16.66 5.20 -6.57
C ASP A 689 -15.43 5.86 -5.90
N ILE A 690 -14.36 5.10 -5.68
CA ILE A 690 -13.14 5.58 -5.00
C ILE A 690 -12.58 6.82 -5.70
N GLY A 691 -12.31 6.74 -7.00
CA GLY A 691 -11.76 7.85 -7.78
C GLY A 691 -12.67 9.08 -7.77
N LYS A 692 -13.97 8.88 -7.93
CA LYS A 692 -14.98 9.94 -7.87
C LYS A 692 -14.99 10.62 -6.50
N ASN A 693 -14.94 9.84 -5.42
CA ASN A 693 -14.96 10.37 -4.06
C ASN A 693 -13.71 11.20 -3.73
N ILE A 694 -12.55 10.81 -4.25
CA ILE A 694 -11.31 11.60 -4.15
C ILE A 694 -11.50 12.96 -4.84
N VAL A 695 -11.97 12.96 -6.09
CA VAL A 695 -12.24 14.18 -6.86
C VAL A 695 -13.27 15.06 -6.14
N LYS A 696 -14.33 14.46 -5.57
CA LYS A 696 -15.33 15.18 -4.77
C LYS A 696 -14.70 15.92 -3.59
N VAL A 697 -13.94 15.21 -2.74
CA VAL A 697 -13.31 15.82 -1.56
C VAL A 697 -12.40 16.98 -1.97
N LEU A 698 -11.63 16.84 -3.02
CA LEU A 698 -10.76 17.90 -3.50
C LEU A 698 -11.54 19.10 -4.02
N LEU A 699 -12.54 18.89 -4.89
CA LEU A 699 -13.39 19.99 -5.41
C LEU A 699 -14.10 20.75 -4.28
N GLU A 700 -14.65 20.03 -3.29
CA GLU A 700 -15.26 20.64 -2.11
C GLU A 700 -14.26 21.52 -1.33
N ASN A 701 -13.01 21.08 -1.18
CA ASN A 701 -11.95 21.83 -0.50
C ASN A 701 -11.49 23.08 -1.31
N TYR A 702 -11.62 23.04 -2.63
CA TYR A 702 -11.37 24.21 -3.49
C TYR A 702 -12.60 25.14 -3.65
N SER A 703 -13.61 24.97 -2.76
CA SER A 703 -14.80 25.81 -2.65
C SER A 703 -15.82 25.66 -3.81
N PHE A 704 -15.81 24.52 -4.50
CA PHE A 704 -16.88 24.17 -5.43
C PHE A 704 -18.09 23.54 -4.70
N ASP A 705 -19.27 23.73 -5.27
CA ASP A 705 -20.50 23.10 -4.82
C ASP A 705 -20.67 21.77 -5.55
N VAL A 706 -20.36 20.65 -4.89
CA VAL A 706 -20.39 19.35 -5.53
C VAL A 706 -21.69 18.62 -5.27
N ILE A 707 -22.39 18.30 -6.33
CA ILE A 707 -23.59 17.46 -6.32
C ILE A 707 -23.16 16.03 -6.67
N ASP A 708 -23.01 15.19 -5.67
CA ASP A 708 -22.65 13.79 -5.85
C ASP A 708 -23.89 12.93 -6.06
N LEU A 709 -24.06 12.41 -7.26
CA LEU A 709 -25.17 11.52 -7.61
C LEU A 709 -24.93 10.06 -7.19
N GLY A 710 -23.70 9.75 -6.68
CA GLY A 710 -23.38 8.40 -6.26
C GLY A 710 -22.80 7.53 -7.37
N LYS A 711 -23.09 6.24 -7.29
CA LYS A 711 -22.62 5.20 -8.21
C LYS A 711 -23.77 4.53 -8.93
N ASP A 712 -23.48 3.84 -10.05
CA ASP A 712 -24.49 3.16 -10.89
C ASP A 712 -25.59 4.11 -11.35
N VAL A 713 -25.21 5.34 -11.75
CA VAL A 713 -26.15 6.42 -12.05
C VAL A 713 -26.59 6.33 -13.51
N PRO A 714 -27.92 6.16 -13.78
CA PRO A 714 -28.44 6.15 -15.14
C PRO A 714 -28.14 7.47 -15.89
N PRO A 715 -27.87 7.43 -17.21
CA PRO A 715 -27.65 8.63 -18.03
C PRO A 715 -28.76 9.67 -17.91
N GLU A 716 -30.02 9.23 -17.87
CA GLU A 716 -31.19 10.10 -17.77
C GLU A 716 -31.16 10.91 -16.45
N THR A 717 -30.79 10.27 -15.33
CA THR A 717 -30.70 10.93 -14.02
C THR A 717 -29.65 12.03 -14.02
N ILE A 718 -28.49 11.79 -14.64
CA ILE A 718 -27.42 12.79 -14.77
C ILE A 718 -27.89 13.97 -15.60
N VAL A 719 -28.47 13.69 -16.77
CA VAL A 719 -28.96 14.71 -17.70
C VAL A 719 -30.08 15.54 -17.09
N ASP A 720 -31.06 14.91 -16.44
CA ASP A 720 -32.18 15.60 -15.79
C ASP A 720 -31.66 16.51 -14.68
N THR A 721 -30.73 16.05 -13.85
CA THR A 721 -30.12 16.87 -12.79
C THR A 721 -29.35 18.07 -13.36
N VAL A 722 -28.63 17.87 -14.47
CA VAL A 722 -27.91 18.97 -15.19
C VAL A 722 -28.90 20.06 -15.60
N LEU A 723 -30.03 19.67 -16.19
CA LEU A 723 -31.05 20.60 -16.66
C LEU A 723 -31.80 21.29 -15.50
N GLU A 724 -32.14 20.54 -14.46
CA GLU A 724 -32.88 21.07 -13.29
C GLU A 724 -32.05 22.06 -12.46
N GLN A 725 -30.73 21.83 -12.36
CA GLN A 725 -29.83 22.62 -11.51
C GLN A 725 -28.98 23.63 -12.31
N ASP A 726 -29.17 23.73 -13.65
CA ASP A 726 -28.39 24.59 -14.55
C ASP A 726 -26.88 24.40 -14.40
N ILE A 727 -26.42 23.17 -14.53
CA ILE A 727 -25.03 22.76 -14.29
C ILE A 727 -24.18 22.97 -15.54
N HIS A 728 -22.99 23.56 -15.37
CA HIS A 728 -22.05 23.83 -16.46
C HIS A 728 -20.90 22.82 -16.57
N LEU A 729 -20.67 22.01 -15.54
CA LEU A 729 -19.59 21.00 -15.51
C LEU A 729 -20.08 19.71 -14.82
N VAL A 730 -19.88 18.59 -15.54
CA VAL A 730 -20.13 17.24 -15.04
C VAL A 730 -18.85 16.44 -15.05
N GLY A 731 -18.56 15.74 -13.95
CA GLY A 731 -17.49 14.75 -13.85
C GLY A 731 -18.05 13.33 -13.84
N LEU A 732 -17.62 12.51 -14.80
CA LEU A 732 -18.02 11.11 -14.91
C LEU A 732 -16.84 10.19 -14.59
N SER A 733 -17.11 9.14 -13.82
CA SER A 733 -16.10 8.14 -13.44
C SER A 733 -16.52 6.75 -13.91
N ALA A 734 -15.53 5.98 -14.45
CA ALA A 734 -15.66 4.57 -14.77
C ALA A 734 -14.38 3.81 -14.46
N LEU A 735 -14.47 2.68 -13.78
CA LEU A 735 -13.33 1.82 -13.47
C LEU A 735 -13.34 0.51 -14.26
N MET A 736 -14.46 0.15 -14.85
CA MET A 736 -14.60 -1.04 -15.69
C MET A 736 -14.70 -0.66 -17.17
N THR A 737 -14.03 -1.39 -18.05
CA THR A 737 -14.14 -1.19 -19.50
C THR A 737 -15.56 -1.38 -20.02
N THR A 738 -16.34 -2.21 -19.34
CA THR A 738 -17.74 -2.50 -19.66
C THR A 738 -18.68 -1.34 -19.45
N THR A 739 -18.33 -0.40 -18.56
CA THR A 739 -19.19 0.71 -18.15
C THR A 739 -18.89 2.00 -18.93
N VAL A 740 -17.83 2.02 -19.73
CA VAL A 740 -17.49 3.16 -20.56
C VAL A 740 -18.55 3.42 -21.65
N VAL A 741 -19.25 2.38 -22.10
CA VAL A 741 -20.40 2.53 -23.01
C VAL A 741 -21.51 3.40 -22.36
N SER A 742 -21.74 3.22 -21.07
CA SER A 742 -22.70 4.06 -20.32
C SER A 742 -22.20 5.50 -20.17
N MET A 743 -20.89 5.70 -20.11
CA MET A 743 -20.28 7.04 -20.11
C MET A 743 -20.48 7.74 -21.44
N GLU A 744 -20.20 7.06 -22.55
CA GLU A 744 -20.43 7.54 -23.92
C GLU A 744 -21.89 7.92 -24.13
N GLU A 745 -22.82 7.06 -23.72
CA GLU A 745 -24.26 7.34 -23.83
C GLU A 745 -24.65 8.56 -22.99
N THR A 746 -24.10 8.71 -21.80
CA THR A 746 -24.33 9.90 -20.95
C THR A 746 -23.83 11.16 -21.64
N ILE A 747 -22.63 11.15 -22.21
CA ILE A 747 -22.08 12.29 -22.95
C ILE A 747 -22.93 12.60 -24.17
N ARG A 748 -23.34 11.60 -24.94
CA ARG A 748 -24.21 11.77 -26.10
C ARG A 748 -25.52 12.48 -25.73
N GLN A 749 -26.18 12.03 -24.67
CA GLN A 749 -27.43 12.65 -24.18
C GLN A 749 -27.21 14.08 -23.66
N LEU A 750 -26.07 14.35 -22.99
CA LEU A 750 -25.71 15.70 -22.55
C LEU A 750 -25.49 16.63 -23.76
N ARG A 751 -24.81 16.17 -24.82
CA ARG A 751 -24.62 16.94 -26.05
C ARG A 751 -25.94 17.30 -26.75
N GLU A 752 -26.91 16.37 -26.71
CA GLU A 752 -28.25 16.59 -27.30
C GLU A 752 -29.12 17.55 -26.48
N LYS A 753 -29.14 17.40 -25.15
CA LYS A 753 -30.08 18.11 -24.28
C LYS A 753 -29.50 19.32 -23.53
N ALA A 754 -28.19 19.29 -23.25
CA ALA A 754 -27.47 20.34 -22.51
C ALA A 754 -26.11 20.67 -23.21
N PRO A 755 -26.10 21.15 -24.44
CA PRO A 755 -24.87 21.30 -25.26
C PRO A 755 -23.83 22.26 -24.68
N ASN A 756 -24.20 23.12 -23.75
CA ASN A 756 -23.29 24.04 -23.05
C ASN A 756 -22.66 23.45 -21.79
N CYS A 757 -23.07 22.27 -21.39
CA CYS A 757 -22.48 21.57 -20.24
C CYS A 757 -21.19 20.87 -20.66
N LEU A 758 -20.09 21.19 -20.00
CA LEU A 758 -18.80 20.55 -20.21
C LEU A 758 -18.73 19.24 -19.43
N VAL A 759 -18.03 18.26 -19.99
CA VAL A 759 -17.88 16.93 -19.39
C VAL A 759 -16.42 16.60 -19.20
N MET A 760 -16.01 16.41 -17.97
CA MET A 760 -14.73 15.79 -17.63
C MET A 760 -14.92 14.32 -17.28
N VAL A 761 -13.96 13.50 -17.68
CA VAL A 761 -13.99 12.04 -17.42
C VAL A 761 -12.72 11.59 -16.73
N GLY A 762 -12.85 10.56 -15.88
CA GLY A 762 -11.74 9.95 -15.17
C GLY A 762 -12.02 8.51 -14.80
N GLY A 763 -10.96 7.76 -14.50
CA GLY A 763 -11.02 6.36 -14.09
C GLY A 763 -9.88 5.53 -14.67
N ALA A 764 -9.52 4.44 -14.00
CA ALA A 764 -8.33 3.65 -14.32
C ALA A 764 -8.35 2.96 -15.70
N VAL A 765 -9.53 2.84 -16.30
CA VAL A 765 -9.71 2.24 -17.65
C VAL A 765 -9.70 3.28 -18.78
N LEU A 766 -9.61 4.56 -18.44
CA LEU A 766 -9.64 5.65 -19.42
C LEU A 766 -8.23 6.15 -19.73
N ASN A 767 -8.08 6.66 -20.93
CA ASN A 767 -6.92 7.41 -21.40
C ASN A 767 -7.38 8.58 -22.28
N GLN A 768 -6.44 9.42 -22.74
CA GLN A 768 -6.78 10.60 -23.56
C GLN A 768 -7.48 10.21 -24.88
N GLU A 769 -6.98 9.19 -25.56
CA GLU A 769 -7.57 8.73 -26.84
C GLU A 769 -9.02 8.27 -26.63
N TYR A 770 -9.29 7.65 -25.49
CA TYR A 770 -10.61 7.19 -25.13
C TYR A 770 -11.56 8.34 -24.83
N ALA A 771 -11.10 9.32 -24.06
CA ALA A 771 -11.88 10.52 -23.73
C ALA A 771 -12.22 11.33 -24.99
N ASP A 772 -11.26 11.47 -25.91
CA ASP A 772 -11.47 12.15 -27.19
C ASP A 772 -12.51 11.41 -28.06
N MET A 773 -12.46 10.07 -28.06
CA MET A 773 -13.38 9.25 -28.83
C MET A 773 -14.82 9.33 -28.35
N ILE A 774 -15.04 9.33 -27.04
CA ILE A 774 -16.39 9.45 -26.44
C ILE A 774 -16.88 10.90 -26.40
N GLY A 775 -16.09 11.86 -26.87
CA GLY A 775 -16.47 13.26 -26.96
C GLY A 775 -16.49 14.01 -25.62
N ALA A 776 -15.66 13.59 -24.66
CA ALA A 776 -15.44 14.33 -23.43
C ALA A 776 -14.64 15.62 -23.69
N ASP A 777 -14.87 16.65 -22.89
CA ASP A 777 -14.12 17.91 -23.01
C ASP A 777 -12.77 17.86 -22.32
N PHE A 778 -12.63 16.96 -21.34
CA PHE A 778 -11.41 16.80 -20.57
C PHE A 778 -11.26 15.38 -19.98
N TYR A 779 -10.03 14.88 -20.01
CA TYR A 779 -9.60 13.68 -19.32
C TYR A 779 -8.72 14.02 -18.11
N GLY A 780 -9.20 13.69 -16.93
CA GLY A 780 -8.42 13.80 -15.70
C GLY A 780 -7.63 12.51 -15.46
N LYS A 781 -6.33 12.53 -15.75
CA LYS A 781 -5.43 11.42 -15.44
C LYS A 781 -5.32 11.18 -13.92
N ASP A 782 -5.49 12.24 -13.15
CA ASP A 782 -5.56 12.21 -11.68
C ASP A 782 -6.58 13.23 -11.16
N ALA A 783 -6.81 13.16 -9.85
CA ALA A 783 -7.85 13.98 -9.23
C ALA A 783 -7.53 15.47 -9.22
N MET A 784 -6.24 15.86 -9.18
CA MET A 784 -5.85 17.27 -9.20
C MET A 784 -6.05 17.90 -10.57
N GLN A 785 -5.81 17.17 -11.66
CA GLN A 785 -6.12 17.65 -13.01
C GLN A 785 -7.61 17.98 -13.17
N SER A 786 -8.50 17.20 -12.54
CA SER A 786 -9.94 17.50 -12.51
C SER A 786 -10.25 18.80 -11.77
N VAL A 787 -9.53 19.10 -10.68
CA VAL A 787 -9.64 20.37 -9.94
C VAL A 787 -9.16 21.54 -10.80
N HIS A 788 -7.99 21.44 -11.42
CA HIS A 788 -7.46 22.49 -12.29
C HIS A 788 -8.37 22.75 -13.50
N TYR A 789 -8.97 21.69 -14.06
CA TYR A 789 -9.96 21.88 -15.13
C TYR A 789 -11.20 22.63 -14.65
N ALA A 790 -11.73 22.27 -13.49
CA ALA A 790 -12.85 22.98 -12.89
C ALA A 790 -12.52 24.46 -12.64
N GLN A 791 -11.33 24.78 -12.11
CA GLN A 791 -10.86 26.16 -11.93
C GLN A 791 -10.83 26.94 -13.24
N ARG A 792 -10.37 26.34 -14.34
CA ARG A 792 -10.37 26.96 -15.68
C ARG A 792 -11.79 27.22 -16.18
N VAL A 793 -12.69 26.24 -16.05
CA VAL A 793 -14.08 26.35 -16.50
C VAL A 793 -14.80 27.48 -15.80
N PHE A 794 -14.57 27.66 -14.51
CA PHE A 794 -15.22 28.71 -13.71
C PHE A 794 -14.40 30.01 -13.59
N GLY A 795 -13.26 30.13 -14.32
CA GLY A 795 -12.45 31.35 -14.35
C GLY A 795 -11.80 31.69 -13.01
N THR A 796 -11.46 30.67 -12.21
CA THR A 796 -10.90 30.78 -10.85
C THR A 796 -9.45 30.30 -10.77
N GLU A 797 -8.75 30.09 -11.91
CA GLU A 797 -7.29 29.90 -11.96
C GLU A 797 -6.60 31.23 -11.59
N GLU A 798 -5.77 31.24 -10.54
CA GLU A 798 -4.81 32.31 -10.23
C GLU A 798 -3.45 32.04 -10.87
#